data_ac9adc409e31d6fd51fe963451ebdf17
#
_entry.id   ac9adc409e31d6fd51fe963451ebdf17
#
_cell.length_a   1.000
_cell.length_b   1.000
_cell.length_c   1.000
_cell.angle_alpha   90.00
_cell.angle_beta   90.00
_cell.angle_gamma   90.00
#
_symmetry.space_group_name_H-M   'P 1'
#
loop_
_entity.id
_entity.type
_entity.pdbx_description
1 polymer ?
#
loop_
_entity_poly.entity_id
_entity_poly.type
_entity_poly.pdbx_seq_one_letter_code
_entity_poly.pdbx_strand_id
1 'polypeptide(L)'
;MADYLAGFYPEWVDKEENPRQIILDLGKMITNRIPVKLGFQKLNKYDPEYWGLAALLTDEQAEVALKMGVRKPKTMADMVKLTGKSEEELEKILGDMSFMGILEYNWENPTRTKQWVLPMFVPGSAEFTNMNDTILKKYPEMGRFFERMSRLPLEKVTPMVPPGGAGIGMHVIPVEKAIETENQSISVEHISHWLDKYEGKYAASPCSCRKSRLTFDEGCADDPEGWCVAVGDMADYVVETGKGGRYITKEEALEIFRKGEENGFVHQITNIDGADKIFAICNCNINVCYALRTSQLFNTPNLSRSAYVARVEKGDCVACGKCVEVCPAGAVKLGQKLCTKDGKQVEYPKHPLPSEMKWGPHMWDENYRDNNRINCYDTGTAPCKTACPAHIAVQGYLKMAAQGRYTEALALIKKDNPLPAICGRICNRRCEDACTRGSIDQAIAIDEVKKFIAQQDLDAETRYIPKKVVPSLNGSFSEKVAIIGAGPAGLSCAFYLAEKGYSPVIFEKNEKPGGMLRYGIPSFKLEKDVIDAEIDIIKAMGVEIKCGIEVGKDVTLDELRAQGYKAFYIAIGCQGGRKAGIPGEDAEGVMTAVDFLRTVGADESYPVTGKAVVVGGGNVAIDVARAAQRCGAESVAMFCLEPRDKMPASEEEIAEALEEDVTIDCGWGPKEILTENGRVTGIVFKRCVSVWDKDGKFAPAYDENDTKTVPCDRVFLSIGQSILWGDLLKGSKVELGRGNGAVADSLTYQTAEPDIFVGGDVYTGPKFAIDAIAAGREGAISIHRFVQPHSSLTIGRNRREFIALDKDNIKVEQYDNASRQIPGTRKDVDHKKSFRDAKLPFTEEQVKAETARCLGCGASVVDPNKCIGCGVCTTKCEFGAIKLHRERPECSNMIPSEKKLPYVLGNGAKQALKIKFSKKKEQ
;
A
#
# COMPACT_ATOMS: atom_id res chain seq x y z
N MET A 1 -16.57 1.89 29.75
CA MET A 1 -16.55 1.99 28.27
C MET A 1 -17.08 3.36 27.96
N ALA A 2 -16.23 4.28 27.52
CA ALA A 2 -16.74 5.52 26.93
C ALA A 2 -17.67 5.11 25.80
N ASP A 3 -18.85 5.71 25.74
CA ASP A 3 -19.80 5.45 24.66
C ASP A 3 -19.21 6.07 23.38
N TYR A 4 -18.35 5.29 22.70
CA TYR A 4 -17.69 5.73 21.46
C TYR A 4 -18.68 5.92 20.30
N LEU A 5 -19.95 5.68 20.56
CA LEU A 5 -21.09 5.99 19.70
C LEU A 5 -21.78 7.30 20.10
N ALA A 6 -21.35 7.96 21.19
CA ALA A 6 -21.82 9.29 21.52
C ALA A 6 -21.50 10.24 20.36
N GLY A 7 -22.52 10.96 19.88
CA GLY A 7 -22.39 11.87 18.74
C GLY A 7 -22.63 11.25 17.34
N PHE A 8 -22.97 9.96 17.24
CA PHE A 8 -23.32 9.32 15.96
C PHE A 8 -24.81 9.45 15.58
N TYR A 9 -25.57 10.29 16.23
CA TYR A 9 -26.94 10.65 15.89
C TYR A 9 -27.05 12.17 15.67
N PRO A 10 -28.04 12.63 14.88
CA PRO A 10 -28.25 14.06 14.64
C PRO A 10 -28.58 14.84 15.92
N GLU A 11 -28.08 16.07 16.09
CA GLU A 11 -28.34 16.92 17.28
C GLU A 11 -29.81 17.21 17.53
N TRP A 12 -30.65 17.20 16.49
CA TRP A 12 -32.09 17.43 16.64
C TRP A 12 -32.77 16.34 17.45
N VAL A 13 -32.21 15.11 17.49
CA VAL A 13 -32.75 13.97 18.26
C VAL A 13 -32.76 14.30 19.77
N ASP A 14 -31.73 14.97 20.27
CA ASP A 14 -31.68 15.36 21.68
C ASP A 14 -32.81 16.36 22.02
N LYS A 15 -33.13 17.23 21.09
CA LYS A 15 -34.15 18.31 21.25
C LYS A 15 -35.58 17.78 21.08
N GLU A 16 -35.76 16.59 20.56
CA GLU A 16 -37.07 15.96 20.33
C GLU A 16 -37.60 15.37 21.65
N GLU A 17 -38.58 16.01 22.26
CA GLU A 17 -39.20 15.56 23.52
C GLU A 17 -40.14 14.36 23.28
N ASN A 18 -40.89 14.39 22.19
CA ASN A 18 -41.95 13.41 21.87
C ASN A 18 -41.62 12.68 20.55
N PRO A 19 -40.90 11.60 20.58
CA PRO A 19 -40.58 10.82 19.35
C PRO A 19 -41.88 10.31 18.70
N ARG A 20 -41.89 10.33 17.37
CA ARG A 20 -43.03 9.92 16.55
C ARG A 20 -43.25 8.39 16.66
N GLN A 21 -44.30 7.98 17.36
CA GLN A 21 -44.57 6.55 17.64
C GLN A 21 -44.71 5.73 16.36
N ILE A 22 -45.34 6.27 15.30
CA ILE A 22 -45.50 5.61 14.03
C ILE A 22 -44.19 5.25 13.34
N ILE A 23 -43.16 6.12 13.50
CA ILE A 23 -41.80 5.88 12.99
C ILE A 23 -41.11 4.80 13.83
N LEU A 24 -41.28 4.81 15.14
CA LEU A 24 -40.74 3.74 16.00
C LEU A 24 -41.33 2.37 15.62
N ASP A 25 -42.60 2.32 15.33
CA ASP A 25 -43.30 1.09 14.94
C ASP A 25 -42.81 0.62 13.56
N LEU A 26 -42.63 1.52 12.59
CA LEU A 26 -42.08 1.20 11.29
C LEU A 26 -40.62 0.70 11.41
N GLY A 27 -39.76 1.43 12.13
CA GLY A 27 -38.38 1.05 12.39
C GLY A 27 -38.27 -0.34 13.03
N LYS A 28 -39.13 -0.63 14.02
CA LYS A 28 -39.22 -1.96 14.65
C LYS A 28 -39.66 -3.04 13.64
N MET A 29 -40.61 -2.73 12.79
CA MET A 29 -41.12 -3.68 11.80
C MET A 29 -40.07 -4.06 10.78
N ILE A 30 -39.33 -3.11 10.21
CA ILE A 30 -38.29 -3.37 9.20
C ILE A 30 -37.03 -4.02 9.78
N THR A 31 -36.79 -3.85 11.07
CA THR A 31 -35.58 -4.35 11.76
C THR A 31 -35.78 -5.75 12.37
N ASN A 32 -36.99 -6.06 12.86
CA ASN A 32 -37.27 -7.38 13.52
C ASN A 32 -37.06 -8.58 12.62
N ARG A 33 -36.94 -8.39 11.32
CA ARG A 33 -36.64 -9.46 10.36
C ARG A 33 -35.16 -9.74 10.18
N ILE A 34 -34.31 -8.90 10.77
CA ILE A 34 -32.86 -9.15 10.81
C ILE A 34 -32.58 -9.99 12.07
N PRO A 35 -32.00 -11.20 11.95
CA PRO A 35 -31.65 -12.03 13.09
C PRO A 35 -30.82 -11.34 14.18
N VAL A 36 -30.27 -10.20 13.84
CA VAL A 36 -29.34 -9.37 14.62
C VAL A 36 -29.99 -8.68 15.81
N LYS A 37 -31.27 -8.28 15.71
CA LYS A 37 -31.96 -7.55 16.78
C LYS A 37 -33.08 -8.33 17.50
N LEU A 38 -32.99 -9.61 17.57
CA LEU A 38 -33.95 -10.54 18.22
C LEU A 38 -34.43 -10.07 19.61
N GLY A 39 -35.14 -8.97 19.69
CA GLY A 39 -35.81 -8.47 20.91
C GLY A 39 -34.85 -8.05 22.05
N PHE A 40 -33.57 -7.93 21.82
CA PHE A 40 -32.60 -7.61 22.87
C PHE A 40 -32.53 -6.11 23.27
N GLN A 41 -33.12 -5.25 22.46
CA GLN A 41 -33.26 -3.83 22.81
C GLN A 41 -34.60 -3.25 22.28
N LYS A 42 -35.32 -2.48 23.10
CA LYS A 42 -36.42 -1.65 22.61
C LYS A 42 -35.88 -0.55 21.74
N LEU A 43 -36.39 -0.40 20.52
CA LEU A 43 -36.06 0.71 19.65
C LEU A 43 -36.45 2.04 20.34
N ASN A 44 -35.57 3.02 20.30
CA ASN A 44 -35.79 4.37 20.86
C ASN A 44 -35.32 5.45 19.88
N LYS A 45 -35.49 6.72 20.20
CA LYS A 45 -35.18 7.83 19.33
C LYS A 45 -33.72 7.95 18.94
N TYR A 46 -32.78 7.36 19.69
CA TYR A 46 -31.34 7.38 19.41
C TYR A 46 -30.89 6.25 18.45
N ASP A 47 -31.79 5.34 18.12
CA ASP A 47 -31.50 4.30 17.15
C ASP A 47 -31.62 4.83 15.72
N PRO A 48 -30.70 4.44 14.80
CA PRO A 48 -30.69 4.93 13.43
C PRO A 48 -31.96 4.61 12.64
N GLU A 49 -32.64 3.55 12.99
CA GLU A 49 -33.95 3.19 12.40
C GLU A 49 -35.07 4.21 12.78
N TYR A 50 -34.90 4.92 13.88
CA TYR A 50 -35.80 6.02 14.20
C TYR A 50 -35.38 7.29 13.47
N TRP A 51 -34.23 7.88 13.81
CA TRP A 51 -33.86 9.18 13.29
C TRP A 51 -33.66 9.21 11.78
N GLY A 52 -33.19 8.10 11.18
CA GLY A 52 -33.11 7.95 9.73
C GLY A 52 -34.47 8.02 9.05
N LEU A 53 -35.44 7.27 9.52
CA LEU A 53 -36.82 7.31 8.98
C LEU A 53 -37.56 8.61 9.32
N ALA A 54 -37.37 9.13 10.54
CA ALA A 54 -38.04 10.37 11.00
C ALA A 54 -37.61 11.59 10.18
N ALA A 55 -36.37 11.65 9.71
CA ALA A 55 -35.90 12.70 8.84
C ALA A 55 -36.49 12.64 7.41
N LEU A 56 -36.81 11.46 6.94
CA LEU A 56 -37.20 11.22 5.54
C LEU A 56 -38.72 11.18 5.35
N LEU A 57 -39.45 10.57 6.29
CA LEU A 57 -40.86 10.20 6.11
C LEU A 57 -41.81 11.13 6.83
N THR A 58 -42.94 11.43 6.18
CA THR A 58 -44.15 11.94 6.82
C THR A 58 -44.87 10.80 7.56
N ASP A 59 -45.79 11.16 8.49
CA ASP A 59 -46.64 10.16 9.19
C ASP A 59 -47.52 9.39 8.21
N GLU A 60 -48.04 10.06 7.21
CA GLU A 60 -48.84 9.44 6.14
C GLU A 60 -48.02 8.38 5.33
N GLN A 61 -46.80 8.70 4.95
CA GLN A 61 -45.89 7.73 4.27
C GLN A 61 -45.54 6.57 5.18
N ALA A 62 -45.32 6.82 6.47
CA ALA A 62 -45.03 5.76 7.43
C ALA A 62 -46.25 4.85 7.65
N GLU A 63 -47.48 5.41 7.68
CA GLU A 63 -48.72 4.62 7.76
C GLU A 63 -48.89 3.69 6.55
N VAL A 64 -48.65 4.23 5.34
CA VAL A 64 -48.69 3.44 4.11
C VAL A 64 -47.68 2.30 4.16
N ALA A 65 -46.45 2.56 4.57
CA ALA A 65 -45.38 1.56 4.69
C ALA A 65 -45.74 0.48 5.73
N LEU A 66 -46.32 0.83 6.88
CA LEU A 66 -46.75 -0.15 7.89
C LEU A 66 -47.81 -1.11 7.36
N LYS A 67 -48.74 -0.59 6.56
CA LYS A 67 -49.82 -1.42 5.97
C LYS A 67 -49.27 -2.42 4.92
N MET A 68 -48.15 -2.11 4.27
CA MET A 68 -47.51 -3.01 3.27
C MET A 68 -46.97 -4.29 3.90
N GLY A 69 -46.34 -4.16 5.07
CA GLY A 69 -45.59 -5.26 5.68
C GLY A 69 -44.27 -5.56 4.95
N VAL A 70 -43.24 -5.94 5.69
CA VAL A 70 -41.89 -6.16 5.16
C VAL A 70 -41.83 -7.33 4.20
N ARG A 71 -41.17 -7.15 3.04
CA ARG A 71 -40.94 -8.12 1.98
C ARG A 71 -42.23 -8.79 1.44
N LYS A 72 -43.31 -8.04 1.46
CA LYS A 72 -44.60 -8.46 0.89
C LYS A 72 -44.91 -7.57 -0.31
N PRO A 73 -44.70 -8.04 -1.55
CA PRO A 73 -45.04 -7.28 -2.75
C PRO A 73 -46.51 -6.86 -2.76
N LYS A 74 -46.76 -5.61 -3.20
CA LYS A 74 -48.10 -5.03 -3.31
C LYS A 74 -48.25 -4.33 -4.66
N THR A 75 -49.23 -4.68 -5.44
CA THR A 75 -49.63 -3.94 -6.63
C THR A 75 -50.37 -2.65 -6.27
N MET A 76 -50.59 -1.75 -7.23
CA MET A 76 -51.36 -0.53 -7.00
C MET A 76 -52.78 -0.85 -6.50
N ALA A 77 -53.43 -1.84 -7.10
CA ALA A 77 -54.77 -2.32 -6.67
C ALA A 77 -54.77 -2.85 -5.22
N ASP A 78 -53.70 -3.57 -4.82
CA ASP A 78 -53.56 -4.00 -3.42
C ASP A 78 -53.43 -2.80 -2.48
N MET A 79 -52.66 -1.77 -2.88
CA MET A 79 -52.42 -0.57 -2.08
C MET A 79 -53.68 0.27 -1.92
N VAL A 80 -54.46 0.46 -2.97
CA VAL A 80 -55.78 1.12 -2.90
C VAL A 80 -56.67 0.42 -1.88
N LYS A 81 -56.78 -0.90 -1.97
CA LYS A 81 -57.57 -1.71 -1.05
C LYS A 81 -57.11 -1.64 0.40
N LEU A 82 -55.77 -1.63 0.64
CA LEU A 82 -55.18 -1.61 1.99
C LEU A 82 -55.28 -0.23 2.66
N THR A 83 -55.18 0.83 1.89
CA THR A 83 -55.06 2.19 2.43
C THR A 83 -56.35 3.01 2.34
N GLY A 84 -57.17 2.68 1.37
CA GLY A 84 -58.39 3.47 1.04
C GLY A 84 -58.11 4.76 0.26
N LYS A 85 -56.86 4.97 -0.18
CA LYS A 85 -56.44 6.15 -0.93
C LYS A 85 -56.64 5.96 -2.43
N SER A 86 -56.71 7.07 -3.17
CA SER A 86 -56.80 7.04 -4.63
C SER A 86 -55.46 6.57 -5.26
N GLU A 87 -55.53 6.07 -6.49
CA GLU A 87 -54.30 5.68 -7.22
C GLU A 87 -53.37 6.89 -7.41
N GLU A 88 -53.87 8.10 -7.67
CA GLU A 88 -53.09 9.30 -7.86
C GLU A 88 -52.29 9.70 -6.58
N GLU A 89 -52.99 9.64 -5.41
CA GLU A 89 -52.30 9.89 -4.11
C GLU A 89 -51.24 8.85 -3.83
N LEU A 90 -51.52 7.56 -4.12
CA LEU A 90 -50.59 6.47 -3.89
C LEU A 90 -49.42 6.51 -4.87
N GLU A 91 -49.62 6.87 -6.11
CA GLU A 91 -48.52 7.00 -7.09
C GLU A 91 -47.49 8.01 -6.63
N LYS A 92 -47.94 9.16 -6.07
CA LYS A 92 -47.07 10.13 -5.48
C LYS A 92 -46.36 9.60 -4.24
N ILE A 93 -47.07 9.03 -3.29
CA ILE A 93 -46.53 8.52 -2.01
C ILE A 93 -45.49 7.41 -2.28
N LEU A 94 -45.85 6.42 -3.08
CA LEU A 94 -44.98 5.28 -3.41
C LEU A 94 -43.80 5.70 -4.29
N GLY A 95 -43.99 6.69 -5.19
CA GLY A 95 -42.95 7.28 -6.01
C GLY A 95 -41.91 8.02 -5.15
N ASP A 96 -42.37 8.90 -4.25
CA ASP A 96 -41.49 9.64 -3.33
C ASP A 96 -40.69 8.68 -2.43
N MET A 97 -41.34 7.67 -1.86
CA MET A 97 -40.68 6.67 -1.01
C MET A 97 -39.69 5.80 -1.80
N SER A 98 -39.98 5.49 -3.07
CA SER A 98 -39.04 4.79 -3.93
C SER A 98 -37.84 5.66 -4.28
N PHE A 99 -38.05 6.95 -4.56
CA PHE A 99 -36.97 7.90 -4.80
C PHE A 99 -36.05 8.02 -3.56
N MET A 100 -36.62 8.13 -2.37
CA MET A 100 -35.88 8.19 -1.13
C MET A 100 -35.11 6.89 -0.78
N GLY A 101 -35.48 5.77 -1.41
CA GLY A 101 -34.87 4.46 -1.13
C GLY A 101 -35.55 3.66 -0.02
N ILE A 102 -36.73 4.09 0.43
CA ILE A 102 -37.49 3.41 1.48
C ILE A 102 -38.25 2.21 0.90
N LEU A 103 -38.75 2.31 -0.32
CA LEU A 103 -39.39 1.23 -1.06
C LEU A 103 -38.54 0.84 -2.27
N GLU A 104 -38.56 -0.43 -2.61
CA GLU A 104 -38.15 -0.93 -3.93
C GLU A 104 -39.41 -1.32 -4.73
N TYR A 105 -39.26 -1.53 -6.03
CA TYR A 105 -40.30 -2.08 -6.88
C TYR A 105 -39.72 -3.08 -7.90
N ASN A 106 -40.55 -3.92 -8.40
CA ASN A 106 -40.25 -4.89 -9.44
C ASN A 106 -41.52 -5.30 -10.19
N TRP A 107 -41.39 -6.16 -11.19
CA TRP A 107 -42.49 -6.74 -11.96
C TRP A 107 -42.49 -8.27 -11.87
N GLU A 108 -42.01 -8.79 -10.75
CA GLU A 108 -41.80 -10.24 -10.52
C GLU A 108 -43.09 -10.95 -10.12
N ASN A 109 -44.13 -10.80 -10.91
CA ASN A 109 -45.40 -11.53 -10.78
C ASN A 109 -45.83 -12.04 -12.13
N PRO A 110 -46.80 -13.01 -12.20
CA PRO A 110 -47.23 -13.63 -13.47
C PRO A 110 -47.77 -12.65 -14.51
N THR A 111 -48.32 -11.53 -14.10
CA THR A 111 -48.91 -10.51 -14.96
C THR A 111 -47.91 -9.43 -15.37
N ARG A 112 -46.69 -9.49 -14.85
CA ARG A 112 -45.68 -8.43 -15.05
C ARG A 112 -46.22 -7.04 -14.71
N THR A 113 -47.05 -6.95 -13.68
CA THR A 113 -47.60 -5.70 -13.14
C THR A 113 -46.63 -5.13 -12.12
N LYS A 114 -46.41 -3.81 -12.17
CA LYS A 114 -45.56 -3.13 -11.18
C LYS A 114 -46.05 -3.35 -9.75
N GLN A 115 -45.18 -3.77 -8.87
CA GLN A 115 -45.45 -3.99 -7.45
C GLN A 115 -44.37 -3.39 -6.59
N TRP A 116 -44.75 -2.77 -5.49
CA TRP A 116 -43.84 -2.17 -4.53
C TRP A 116 -43.56 -3.13 -3.37
N VAL A 117 -42.35 -3.06 -2.84
CA VAL A 117 -41.95 -3.89 -1.69
C VAL A 117 -41.30 -2.98 -0.66
N LEU A 118 -41.72 -3.11 0.59
CA LEU A 118 -40.99 -2.54 1.72
C LEU A 118 -39.83 -3.49 2.05
N PRO A 119 -38.57 -3.17 1.75
CA PRO A 119 -37.45 -4.06 2.01
C PRO A 119 -37.14 -4.16 3.50
N MET A 120 -36.26 -5.05 3.86
CA MET A 120 -35.58 -4.99 5.16
C MET A 120 -34.74 -3.74 5.24
N PHE A 121 -34.34 -3.37 6.45
CA PHE A 121 -33.50 -2.21 6.64
C PHE A 121 -32.11 -2.38 6.02
N VAL A 122 -31.44 -3.52 6.30
CA VAL A 122 -30.14 -3.93 5.74
C VAL A 122 -30.15 -5.43 5.47
N PRO A 123 -29.80 -5.90 4.28
CA PRO A 123 -29.67 -5.16 3.03
C PRO A 123 -31.04 -4.70 2.49
N GLY A 124 -31.12 -3.45 2.08
CA GLY A 124 -32.37 -2.87 1.55
C GLY A 124 -32.40 -1.34 1.65
N SER A 125 -33.37 -0.79 2.43
CA SER A 125 -33.61 0.67 2.43
C SER A 125 -32.39 1.51 2.82
N ALA A 126 -31.53 1.03 3.69
CA ALA A 126 -30.32 1.75 4.07
C ALA A 126 -29.33 1.87 2.90
N GLU A 127 -29.17 0.81 2.11
CA GLU A 127 -28.33 0.83 0.92
C GLU A 127 -28.90 1.80 -0.12
N PHE A 128 -30.18 1.68 -0.40
CA PHE A 128 -30.84 2.50 -1.43
C PHE A 128 -30.86 4.00 -1.09
N THR A 129 -31.06 4.35 0.17
CA THR A 129 -30.96 5.73 0.66
C THR A 129 -29.55 6.29 0.48
N ASN A 130 -28.51 5.49 0.83
CA ASN A 130 -27.12 5.89 0.70
C ASN A 130 -26.60 5.94 -0.76
N MET A 131 -27.32 5.35 -1.72
CA MET A 131 -27.02 5.48 -3.16
C MET A 131 -27.54 6.80 -3.74
N ASN A 132 -28.47 7.48 -3.08
CA ASN A 132 -29.12 8.69 -3.57
C ASN A 132 -28.40 9.96 -3.12
N ASP A 133 -27.65 10.59 -4.02
CA ASP A 133 -26.89 11.82 -3.74
C ASP A 133 -27.78 13.00 -3.30
N THR A 134 -29.00 13.10 -3.83
CA THR A 134 -29.94 14.15 -3.42
C THR A 134 -30.30 13.99 -1.96
N ILE A 135 -30.55 12.78 -1.52
CA ILE A 135 -30.87 12.47 -0.13
C ILE A 135 -29.66 12.69 0.76
N LEU A 136 -28.46 12.19 0.38
CA LEU A 136 -27.24 12.36 1.18
C LEU A 136 -26.81 13.83 1.31
N LYS A 137 -27.02 14.66 0.28
CA LYS A 137 -26.75 16.09 0.34
C LYS A 137 -27.71 16.81 1.30
N LYS A 138 -28.97 16.41 1.32
CA LYS A 138 -29.99 16.99 2.19
C LYS A 138 -29.91 16.49 3.63
N TYR A 139 -29.57 15.21 3.80
CA TYR A 139 -29.51 14.51 5.09
C TYR A 139 -28.20 13.74 5.22
N PRO A 140 -27.05 14.40 5.44
CA PRO A 140 -25.73 13.76 5.52
C PRO A 140 -25.62 12.69 6.60
N GLU A 141 -26.44 12.81 7.67
CA GLU A 141 -26.54 11.85 8.75
C GLU A 141 -26.95 10.45 8.29
N MET A 142 -27.62 10.32 7.13
CA MET A 142 -27.98 9.02 6.57
C MET A 142 -26.76 8.17 6.28
N GLY A 143 -25.63 8.78 5.94
CA GLY A 143 -24.36 8.08 5.76
C GLY A 143 -23.86 7.42 7.04
N ARG A 144 -24.17 7.96 8.22
CA ARG A 144 -23.73 7.46 9.53
C ARG A 144 -24.43 6.19 9.99
N PHE A 145 -25.49 5.88 9.37
CA PHE A 145 -26.40 4.84 9.66
C PHE A 145 -25.80 3.41 9.66
N PHE A 146 -25.02 3.05 8.63
CA PHE A 146 -24.32 1.79 8.58
C PHE A 146 -23.33 1.60 9.72
N GLU A 147 -22.66 2.68 10.11
CA GLU A 147 -21.65 2.64 11.15
C GLU A 147 -22.28 2.32 12.50
N ARG A 148 -23.38 3.00 12.85
CA ARG A 148 -24.11 2.75 14.08
C ARG A 148 -24.62 1.32 14.16
N MET A 149 -25.16 0.79 13.05
CA MET A 149 -25.65 -0.59 13.00
C MET A 149 -24.54 -1.63 13.07
N SER A 150 -23.38 -1.39 12.46
CA SER A 150 -22.27 -2.34 12.50
C SER A 150 -21.76 -2.58 13.91
N ARG A 151 -21.77 -1.56 14.76
CA ARG A 151 -21.04 -1.60 16.03
C ARG A 151 -21.83 -2.16 17.19
N LEU A 152 -23.11 -1.87 17.30
CA LEU A 152 -23.89 -2.26 18.48
C LEU A 152 -24.39 -3.71 18.48
N PRO A 153 -25.04 -4.20 17.42
CA PRO A 153 -25.56 -5.55 17.44
C PRO A 153 -24.57 -6.62 17.02
N LEU A 154 -23.64 -6.31 16.12
CA LEU A 154 -22.77 -7.33 15.50
C LEU A 154 -21.80 -7.97 16.49
N GLU A 155 -21.30 -7.25 17.48
CA GLU A 155 -20.49 -7.81 18.55
C GLU A 155 -21.13 -9.02 19.22
N LYS A 156 -22.44 -8.91 19.53
CA LYS A 156 -23.16 -9.96 20.23
C LYS A 156 -23.62 -11.10 19.31
N VAL A 157 -23.82 -10.78 18.06
CA VAL A 157 -24.49 -11.67 17.10
C VAL A 157 -23.50 -12.41 16.21
N THR A 158 -22.34 -11.83 15.93
CA THR A 158 -21.29 -12.48 15.13
C THR A 158 -20.99 -13.92 15.53
N PRO A 159 -20.86 -14.27 16.83
CA PRO A 159 -20.66 -15.66 17.23
C PRO A 159 -21.83 -16.59 16.95
N MET A 160 -23.03 -16.05 16.79
CA MET A 160 -24.25 -16.83 16.56
C MET A 160 -24.53 -17.12 15.09
N VAL A 161 -24.13 -16.20 14.21
CA VAL A 161 -24.41 -16.29 12.78
C VAL A 161 -23.50 -17.34 12.14
N PRO A 162 -24.03 -18.33 11.41
CA PRO A 162 -23.19 -19.25 10.66
C PRO A 162 -22.46 -18.47 9.55
N PRO A 163 -21.16 -18.70 9.36
CA PRO A 163 -20.41 -18.01 8.32
C PRO A 163 -20.87 -18.43 6.93
N GLY A 164 -21.02 -17.45 6.05
CA GLY A 164 -21.52 -17.65 4.68
C GLY A 164 -23.04 -17.90 4.62
N GLY A 165 -23.50 -18.44 3.55
CA GLY A 165 -24.86 -18.82 3.13
C GLY A 165 -26.06 -18.53 4.06
N ALA A 166 -26.33 -19.41 4.97
CA ALA A 166 -27.58 -19.38 5.73
C ALA A 166 -27.75 -18.24 6.74
N GLY A 167 -26.69 -17.53 7.09
CA GLY A 167 -26.74 -16.54 8.20
C GLY A 167 -26.65 -15.09 7.80
N ILE A 168 -26.25 -14.76 6.59
CA ILE A 168 -25.90 -13.41 6.19
C ILE A 168 -26.62 -12.94 4.92
N GLY A 169 -26.85 -11.61 4.81
CA GLY A 169 -27.51 -11.01 3.66
C GLY A 169 -26.65 -10.83 2.42
N MET A 170 -25.34 -10.94 2.58
CA MET A 170 -24.34 -10.89 1.49
C MET A 170 -23.49 -12.15 1.50
N HIS A 171 -23.02 -12.56 0.33
CA HIS A 171 -22.25 -13.80 0.16
C HIS A 171 -21.07 -13.55 -0.79
N VAL A 172 -19.87 -13.95 -0.39
CA VAL A 172 -18.68 -13.86 -1.26
C VAL A 172 -18.81 -14.89 -2.37
N ILE A 173 -18.67 -14.42 -3.61
CA ILE A 173 -18.50 -15.26 -4.79
C ILE A 173 -17.03 -15.20 -5.22
N PRO A 174 -16.36 -16.35 -5.44
CA PRO A 174 -14.94 -16.31 -5.82
C PRO A 174 -14.75 -15.72 -7.21
N VAL A 175 -13.54 -15.20 -7.46
CA VAL A 175 -13.11 -14.86 -8.83
C VAL A 175 -13.21 -16.12 -9.67
N GLU A 176 -13.93 -16.08 -10.78
CA GLU A 176 -14.27 -17.27 -11.57
C GLU A 176 -13.06 -18.04 -12.06
N LYS A 177 -12.05 -17.32 -12.55
CA LYS A 177 -10.76 -17.90 -12.95
C LYS A 177 -10.06 -18.70 -11.83
N ALA A 178 -10.30 -18.37 -10.56
CA ALA A 178 -9.70 -19.06 -9.43
C ALA A 178 -10.32 -20.43 -9.14
N ILE A 179 -11.48 -20.74 -9.72
CA ILE A 179 -12.24 -22.00 -9.55
C ILE A 179 -12.50 -22.73 -10.86
N GLU A 180 -11.94 -22.28 -11.99
CA GLU A 180 -12.11 -22.93 -13.31
C GLU A 180 -11.73 -24.43 -13.32
N THR A 181 -10.76 -24.81 -12.51
CA THR A 181 -10.30 -26.20 -12.41
C THR A 181 -10.98 -26.99 -11.30
N GLU A 182 -11.90 -26.36 -10.55
CA GLU A 182 -12.62 -27.02 -9.45
C GLU A 182 -13.87 -27.74 -9.97
N ASN A 183 -13.83 -29.05 -9.98
CA ASN A 183 -14.89 -29.88 -10.52
C ASN A 183 -16.07 -30.13 -9.56
N GLN A 184 -16.01 -29.65 -8.31
CA GLN A 184 -17.08 -29.71 -7.33
C GLN A 184 -17.85 -28.39 -7.19
N SER A 185 -17.50 -27.36 -7.95
CA SER A 185 -18.20 -26.08 -7.95
C SER A 185 -19.66 -26.23 -8.40
N ILE A 186 -20.53 -25.37 -7.88
CA ILE A 186 -21.94 -25.32 -8.25
C ILE A 186 -22.26 -23.99 -8.90
N SER A 187 -23.33 -23.93 -9.72
CA SER A 187 -23.65 -22.77 -10.57
C SER A 187 -23.72 -21.45 -9.82
N VAL A 188 -24.27 -21.40 -8.62
CA VAL A 188 -24.39 -20.16 -7.82
C VAL A 188 -23.04 -19.59 -7.35
N GLU A 189 -21.94 -20.33 -7.49
CA GLU A 189 -20.59 -19.93 -7.18
C GLU A 189 -19.89 -19.22 -8.36
N HIS A 190 -20.54 -19.15 -9.53
CA HIS A 190 -20.00 -18.55 -10.76
C HIS A 190 -20.71 -17.24 -11.11
N ILE A 191 -19.92 -16.19 -11.39
CA ILE A 191 -20.45 -14.88 -11.83
C ILE A 191 -21.17 -15.02 -13.18
N SER A 192 -20.62 -15.81 -14.09
CA SER A 192 -21.21 -16.10 -15.41
C SER A 192 -22.64 -16.64 -15.31
N HIS A 193 -22.89 -17.57 -14.38
CA HIS A 193 -24.25 -18.09 -14.14
C HIS A 193 -25.27 -16.98 -13.85
N TRP A 194 -24.90 -16.02 -13.02
CA TRP A 194 -25.79 -14.92 -12.65
C TRP A 194 -25.94 -13.91 -13.78
N LEU A 195 -24.90 -13.65 -14.55
CA LEU A 195 -25.00 -12.78 -15.73
C LEU A 195 -25.88 -13.40 -16.81
N ASP A 196 -25.73 -14.71 -17.08
CA ASP A 196 -26.56 -15.40 -18.06
C ASP A 196 -28.04 -15.43 -17.63
N LYS A 197 -28.30 -15.64 -16.34
CA LYS A 197 -29.65 -15.64 -15.78
C LYS A 197 -30.38 -14.31 -15.96
N TYR A 198 -29.67 -13.19 -15.90
CA TYR A 198 -30.24 -11.84 -16.04
C TYR A 198 -29.88 -11.16 -17.36
N GLU A 199 -29.61 -11.94 -18.40
CA GLU A 199 -29.16 -11.44 -19.68
C GLU A 199 -30.00 -10.24 -20.18
N GLY A 200 -29.30 -9.15 -20.59
CA GLY A 200 -29.90 -7.91 -21.07
C GLY A 200 -30.44 -6.97 -20.00
N LYS A 201 -30.33 -7.31 -18.68
CA LYS A 201 -30.80 -6.47 -17.58
C LYS A 201 -29.72 -6.22 -16.53
N TYR A 202 -28.83 -5.30 -16.86
CA TYR A 202 -27.75 -4.88 -15.97
C TYR A 202 -27.69 -3.37 -15.84
N ALA A 203 -27.37 -2.87 -14.64
CA ALA A 203 -27.06 -1.45 -14.43
C ALA A 203 -25.86 -1.32 -13.49
N ALA A 204 -24.90 -0.52 -13.87
CA ALA A 204 -23.86 -0.06 -12.96
C ALA A 204 -24.43 0.99 -12.02
N SER A 205 -24.15 0.89 -10.73
CA SER A 205 -24.64 1.81 -9.70
C SER A 205 -23.57 2.16 -8.67
N PRO A 206 -23.73 3.28 -7.95
CA PRO A 206 -22.84 3.65 -6.87
C PRO A 206 -22.77 2.61 -5.76
N CYS A 207 -21.66 2.54 -5.06
CA CYS A 207 -21.51 1.69 -3.89
C CYS A 207 -21.97 2.44 -2.62
N SER A 208 -23.09 2.02 -2.03
CA SER A 208 -23.66 2.58 -0.81
C SER A 208 -22.67 2.59 0.37
N CYS A 209 -21.87 1.51 0.51
CA CYS A 209 -20.85 1.43 1.56
C CYS A 209 -19.75 2.48 1.37
N ARG A 210 -19.25 2.69 0.13
CA ARG A 210 -18.28 3.75 -0.14
C ARG A 210 -18.85 5.13 0.16
N LYS A 211 -20.06 5.43 -0.34
CA LYS A 211 -20.72 6.72 -0.06
C LYS A 211 -20.93 6.95 1.43
N SER A 212 -21.37 5.93 2.17
CA SER A 212 -21.49 6.02 3.63
C SER A 212 -20.16 6.38 4.32
N ARG A 213 -19.06 5.73 3.91
CA ARG A 213 -17.74 5.99 4.53
C ARG A 213 -17.20 7.38 4.23
N LEU A 214 -17.50 7.95 3.08
CA LEU A 214 -17.13 9.35 2.76
C LEU A 214 -17.76 10.36 3.74
N THR A 215 -18.95 10.08 4.29
CA THR A 215 -19.59 10.98 5.28
C THR A 215 -18.86 11.04 6.63
N PHE A 216 -17.86 10.18 6.86
CA PHE A 216 -17.03 10.15 8.06
C PHE A 216 -15.57 10.55 7.81
N ASP A 217 -15.23 11.00 6.62
CA ASP A 217 -13.84 11.21 6.21
C ASP A 217 -12.98 9.92 6.32
N GLU A 218 -13.60 8.77 6.10
CA GLU A 218 -13.00 7.46 6.25
C GLU A 218 -13.02 6.65 4.94
N GLY A 219 -13.09 7.32 3.80
CA GLY A 219 -12.91 6.71 2.48
C GLY A 219 -11.48 6.17 2.29
N CYS A 220 -11.32 5.27 1.33
CA CYS A 220 -10.02 4.67 0.97
C CYS A 220 -9.51 5.15 -0.40
N ALA A 221 -10.00 6.30 -0.87
CA ALA A 221 -9.63 6.93 -2.14
C ALA A 221 -9.98 6.10 -3.39
N ASP A 222 -10.87 5.14 -3.27
CA ASP A 222 -11.50 4.48 -4.42
C ASP A 222 -12.82 5.20 -4.76
N ASP A 223 -13.02 5.44 -6.05
CA ASP A 223 -14.22 6.09 -6.57
C ASP A 223 -15.48 5.33 -6.10
N PRO A 224 -16.52 5.99 -5.56
CA PRO A 224 -17.75 5.32 -5.14
C PRO A 224 -18.64 4.86 -6.32
N GLU A 225 -18.41 5.38 -7.54
CA GLU A 225 -19.30 5.23 -8.67
C GLU A 225 -19.10 3.92 -9.44
N GLY A 226 -20.20 3.28 -9.80
CA GLY A 226 -20.25 2.22 -10.80
C GLY A 226 -19.77 0.82 -10.38
N TRP A 227 -19.27 0.64 -9.16
CA TRP A 227 -18.72 -0.66 -8.72
C TRP A 227 -19.74 -1.72 -8.34
N CYS A 228 -21.00 -1.36 -8.15
CA CYS A 228 -22.08 -2.30 -7.92
C CYS A 228 -22.85 -2.51 -9.22
N VAL A 229 -23.08 -3.77 -9.58
CA VAL A 229 -23.87 -4.16 -10.77
C VAL A 229 -25.23 -4.69 -10.27
N ALA A 230 -26.27 -3.89 -10.45
CA ALA A 230 -27.64 -4.32 -10.23
C ALA A 230 -28.10 -5.21 -11.40
N VAL A 231 -28.89 -6.23 -11.10
CA VAL A 231 -29.35 -7.20 -12.10
C VAL A 231 -30.86 -7.38 -12.05
N GLY A 232 -31.46 -7.79 -13.18
CA GLY A 232 -32.89 -7.99 -13.28
C GLY A 232 -33.69 -6.69 -13.08
N ASP A 233 -34.85 -6.76 -12.48
CA ASP A 233 -35.73 -5.61 -12.24
C ASP A 233 -35.08 -4.55 -11.30
N MET A 234 -34.07 -4.93 -10.52
CA MET A 234 -33.29 -3.98 -9.72
C MET A 234 -32.45 -3.04 -10.60
N ALA A 235 -32.07 -3.45 -11.80
CA ALA A 235 -31.39 -2.56 -12.76
C ALA A 235 -32.30 -1.38 -13.13
N ASP A 236 -33.57 -1.65 -13.42
CA ASP A 236 -34.56 -0.61 -13.71
C ASP A 236 -34.77 0.30 -12.51
N TYR A 237 -34.91 -0.28 -11.31
CA TYR A 237 -35.10 0.46 -10.07
C TYR A 237 -33.97 1.47 -9.80
N VAL A 238 -32.72 1.07 -9.87
CA VAL A 238 -31.58 1.97 -9.59
C VAL A 238 -31.40 3.06 -10.64
N VAL A 239 -31.82 2.83 -11.86
CA VAL A 239 -31.76 3.83 -12.93
C VAL A 239 -32.90 4.83 -12.81
N GLU A 240 -34.14 4.35 -12.60
CA GLU A 240 -35.34 5.20 -12.64
C GLU A 240 -35.56 6.02 -11.35
N THR A 241 -34.97 5.64 -10.22
CA THR A 241 -35.25 6.24 -8.91
C THR A 241 -34.13 7.13 -8.35
N GLY A 242 -33.31 7.71 -9.22
CA GLY A 242 -32.29 8.67 -8.80
C GLY A 242 -31.13 8.08 -7.97
N LYS A 243 -30.87 6.76 -8.07
CA LYS A 243 -29.80 6.08 -7.36
C LYS A 243 -28.44 6.19 -8.08
N GLY A 244 -28.36 7.03 -9.15
CA GLY A 244 -27.12 7.15 -9.93
C GLY A 244 -26.81 5.92 -10.80
N GLY A 245 -27.79 5.05 -11.02
CA GLY A 245 -27.65 3.88 -11.90
C GLY A 245 -27.62 4.25 -13.39
N ARG A 246 -26.86 3.49 -14.19
CA ARG A 246 -26.90 3.52 -15.65
C ARG A 246 -26.95 2.11 -16.22
N TYR A 247 -27.74 1.91 -17.27
CA TYR A 247 -27.75 0.62 -17.97
C TYR A 247 -26.38 0.32 -18.58
N ILE A 248 -25.99 -0.93 -18.55
CA ILE A 248 -24.71 -1.43 -19.10
C ILE A 248 -24.94 -2.73 -19.87
N THR A 249 -23.99 -3.06 -20.75
CA THR A 249 -23.96 -4.35 -21.43
C THR A 249 -23.30 -5.43 -20.56
N LYS A 250 -23.38 -6.69 -21.00
CA LYS A 250 -22.68 -7.80 -20.36
C LYS A 250 -21.16 -7.61 -20.39
N GLU A 251 -20.65 -7.11 -21.51
CA GLU A 251 -19.22 -6.83 -21.69
C GLU A 251 -18.74 -5.74 -20.73
N GLU A 252 -19.52 -4.68 -20.56
CA GLU A 252 -19.22 -3.62 -19.59
C GLU A 252 -19.24 -4.18 -18.14
N ALA A 253 -20.18 -5.05 -17.80
CA ALA A 253 -20.24 -5.70 -16.50
C ALA A 253 -19.00 -6.57 -16.25
N LEU A 254 -18.57 -7.37 -17.22
CA LEU A 254 -17.35 -8.17 -17.14
C LEU A 254 -16.09 -7.28 -16.98
N GLU A 255 -16.05 -6.14 -17.68
CA GLU A 255 -14.95 -5.18 -17.52
C GLU A 255 -14.92 -4.54 -16.12
N ILE A 256 -16.07 -4.24 -15.53
CA ILE A 256 -16.18 -3.76 -14.14
C ILE A 256 -15.62 -4.81 -13.16
N PHE A 257 -15.97 -6.09 -13.34
CA PHE A 257 -15.45 -7.17 -12.49
C PHE A 257 -13.94 -7.32 -12.66
N ARG A 258 -13.44 -7.33 -13.90
CA ARG A 258 -12.01 -7.40 -14.19
C ARG A 258 -11.22 -6.27 -13.53
N LYS A 259 -11.70 -5.03 -13.62
CA LYS A 259 -11.10 -3.87 -12.93
C LYS A 259 -11.18 -4.02 -11.41
N GLY A 260 -12.28 -4.56 -10.89
CA GLY A 260 -12.42 -4.88 -9.46
C GLY A 260 -11.35 -5.87 -8.99
N GLU A 261 -11.12 -6.94 -9.73
CA GLU A 261 -10.09 -7.95 -9.45
C GLU A 261 -8.67 -7.34 -9.50
N GLU A 262 -8.39 -6.47 -10.47
CA GLU A 262 -7.11 -5.77 -10.57
C GLU A 262 -6.84 -4.92 -9.34
N ASN A 263 -7.85 -4.27 -8.80
CA ASN A 263 -7.79 -3.45 -7.58
C ASN A 263 -7.86 -4.26 -6.27
N GLY A 264 -7.99 -5.59 -6.35
CA GLY A 264 -8.09 -6.46 -5.17
C GLY A 264 -9.45 -6.40 -4.48
N PHE A 265 -10.51 -5.98 -5.17
CA PHE A 265 -11.87 -5.96 -4.64
C PHE A 265 -12.47 -7.36 -4.60
N VAL A 266 -13.40 -7.54 -3.67
CA VAL A 266 -14.08 -8.82 -3.42
C VAL A 266 -15.44 -8.80 -4.08
N HIS A 267 -15.74 -9.83 -4.87
CA HIS A 267 -17.08 -10.01 -5.41
C HIS A 267 -18.02 -10.55 -4.33
N GLN A 268 -19.18 -9.92 -4.19
CA GLN A 268 -20.26 -10.39 -3.34
C GLN A 268 -21.59 -10.35 -4.08
N ILE A 269 -22.43 -11.33 -3.83
CA ILE A 269 -23.83 -11.35 -4.28
C ILE A 269 -24.75 -11.16 -3.10
N THR A 270 -25.95 -10.68 -3.36
CA THR A 270 -27.01 -10.59 -2.35
C THR A 270 -27.54 -11.98 -2.01
N ASN A 271 -27.83 -12.22 -0.73
CA ASN A 271 -28.29 -13.51 -0.20
C ASN A 271 -29.48 -13.33 0.73
N ILE A 272 -30.58 -12.80 0.18
CA ILE A 272 -31.82 -12.56 0.91
C ILE A 272 -33.03 -13.35 0.33
N ASP A 273 -32.93 -13.71 -0.95
CA ASP A 273 -34.01 -14.38 -1.69
C ASP A 273 -33.73 -15.87 -1.96
N GLY A 274 -32.65 -16.42 -1.41
CA GLY A 274 -32.22 -17.79 -1.64
C GLY A 274 -31.41 -17.94 -2.94
N ALA A 275 -31.25 -19.19 -3.39
CA ALA A 275 -30.43 -19.54 -4.55
C ALA A 275 -31.06 -19.15 -5.91
N ASP A 276 -32.36 -18.82 -5.91
CA ASP A 276 -33.07 -18.53 -7.14
C ASP A 276 -32.96 -17.08 -7.61
N LYS A 277 -32.54 -16.18 -6.72
CA LYS A 277 -32.56 -14.75 -7.02
C LYS A 277 -31.44 -14.00 -6.30
N ILE A 278 -30.80 -13.10 -7.05
CA ILE A 278 -30.00 -12.00 -6.51
C ILE A 278 -30.48 -10.70 -7.11
N PHE A 279 -30.17 -9.56 -6.49
CA PHE A 279 -30.45 -8.26 -7.07
C PHE A 279 -29.20 -7.43 -7.40
N ALA A 280 -28.03 -7.83 -6.88
CA ALA A 280 -26.77 -7.14 -7.20
C ALA A 280 -25.54 -8.06 -7.06
N ILE A 281 -24.53 -7.74 -7.86
CA ILE A 281 -23.15 -8.25 -7.75
C ILE A 281 -22.27 -7.05 -7.42
N CYS A 282 -21.62 -7.07 -6.25
CA CYS A 282 -20.81 -5.98 -5.74
C CYS A 282 -19.32 -6.24 -5.94
N ASN A 283 -18.52 -5.17 -6.11
CA ASN A 283 -17.06 -5.17 -6.09
C ASN A 283 -16.57 -4.43 -4.84
N CYS A 284 -16.33 -5.17 -3.77
CA CYS A 284 -16.22 -4.62 -2.43
C CYS A 284 -14.77 -4.39 -1.99
N ASN A 285 -14.46 -3.16 -1.57
CA ASN A 285 -13.26 -2.91 -0.79
C ASN A 285 -13.53 -3.31 0.67
N ILE A 286 -12.69 -4.18 1.24
CA ILE A 286 -12.86 -4.71 2.60
C ILE A 286 -12.77 -3.62 3.68
N ASN A 287 -12.02 -2.57 3.46
CA ASN A 287 -11.86 -1.48 4.43
C ASN A 287 -13.10 -0.59 4.52
N VAL A 288 -13.98 -0.67 3.55
CA VAL A 288 -15.18 0.17 3.39
C VAL A 288 -16.46 -0.64 3.53
N CYS A 289 -16.48 -1.87 2.98
CA CYS A 289 -17.68 -2.71 2.90
C CYS A 289 -18.21 -3.07 4.28
N TYR A 290 -19.49 -2.78 4.49
CA TYR A 290 -20.19 -3.08 5.74
C TYR A 290 -20.13 -4.56 6.11
N ALA A 291 -20.36 -5.46 5.16
CA ALA A 291 -20.39 -6.91 5.41
C ALA A 291 -18.99 -7.50 5.66
N LEU A 292 -17.96 -6.98 4.99
CA LEU A 292 -16.62 -7.56 5.03
C LEU A 292 -15.73 -7.02 6.17
N ARG A 293 -15.87 -5.74 6.55
CA ARG A 293 -15.02 -5.13 7.58
C ARG A 293 -15.32 -5.57 9.01
N THR A 294 -16.43 -6.25 9.25
CA THR A 294 -16.81 -6.73 10.59
C THR A 294 -15.78 -7.61 11.25
N SER A 295 -15.07 -8.44 10.48
CA SER A 295 -13.99 -9.27 11.01
C SER A 295 -12.80 -8.45 11.51
N GLN A 296 -12.56 -7.29 10.93
CA GLN A 296 -11.51 -6.37 11.35
C GLN A 296 -11.92 -5.58 12.60
N LEU A 297 -13.17 -5.11 12.62
CA LEU A 297 -13.73 -4.36 13.75
C LEU A 297 -13.72 -5.18 15.04
N PHE A 298 -14.12 -6.44 14.95
CA PHE A 298 -14.36 -7.28 16.13
C PHE A 298 -13.32 -8.39 16.30
N ASN A 299 -12.28 -8.39 15.47
CA ASN A 299 -11.27 -9.46 15.45
C ASN A 299 -11.90 -10.87 15.38
N THR A 300 -12.91 -11.02 14.53
CA THR A 300 -13.70 -12.25 14.34
C THR A 300 -13.46 -12.85 12.95
N PRO A 301 -13.81 -14.10 12.71
CA PRO A 301 -13.91 -14.64 11.36
C PRO A 301 -14.93 -13.83 10.54
N ASN A 302 -14.69 -13.67 9.25
CA ASN A 302 -15.60 -12.95 8.39
C ASN A 302 -16.87 -13.77 8.15
N LEU A 303 -18.03 -13.15 8.37
CA LEU A 303 -19.34 -13.78 8.16
C LEU A 303 -19.64 -13.96 6.67
N SER A 304 -19.27 -12.99 5.83
CA SER A 304 -19.44 -13.10 4.37
C SER A 304 -18.23 -13.83 3.79
N ARG A 305 -18.45 -15.04 3.33
CA ARG A 305 -17.44 -15.91 2.73
C ARG A 305 -18.05 -16.86 1.71
N SER A 306 -17.19 -17.46 0.88
CA SER A 306 -17.55 -18.52 -0.07
C SER A 306 -17.32 -19.92 0.54
N ALA A 307 -17.63 -20.95 -0.23
CA ALA A 307 -17.33 -22.35 0.11
C ALA A 307 -15.84 -22.69 0.11
N TYR A 308 -15.00 -21.77 -0.36
CA TYR A 308 -13.59 -22.03 -0.64
C TYR A 308 -12.66 -21.54 0.46
N VAL A 309 -11.50 -22.18 0.54
CA VAL A 309 -10.35 -21.79 1.38
C VAL A 309 -9.10 -21.88 0.52
N ALA A 310 -8.24 -20.85 0.60
CA ALA A 310 -6.96 -20.87 -0.09
C ALA A 310 -5.98 -21.81 0.62
N ARG A 311 -5.21 -22.55 -0.17
CA ARG A 311 -4.11 -23.43 0.28
C ARG A 311 -2.85 -23.11 -0.49
N VAL A 312 -1.71 -23.27 0.16
CA VAL A 312 -0.39 -22.98 -0.42
C VAL A 312 0.42 -24.26 -0.58
N GLU A 313 0.82 -24.52 -1.82
CA GLU A 313 1.85 -25.51 -2.14
C GLU A 313 3.22 -24.91 -1.82
N LYS A 314 3.76 -25.28 -0.65
CA LYS A 314 5.02 -24.69 -0.17
C LYS A 314 6.20 -24.94 -1.12
N GLY A 315 6.19 -26.04 -1.86
CA GLY A 315 7.22 -26.36 -2.85
C GLY A 315 7.33 -25.32 -3.96
N ASP A 316 6.20 -24.86 -4.45
CA ASP A 316 6.11 -23.90 -5.56
C ASP A 316 6.18 -22.44 -5.08
N CYS A 317 5.92 -22.19 -3.80
CA CYS A 317 5.92 -20.85 -3.25
C CYS A 317 7.33 -20.26 -3.15
N VAL A 318 7.50 -19.05 -3.67
CA VAL A 318 8.75 -18.27 -3.65
C VAL A 318 8.71 -17.09 -2.65
N ALA A 319 7.77 -17.07 -1.74
CA ALA A 319 7.61 -16.01 -0.72
C ALA A 319 7.68 -14.58 -1.27
N CYS A 320 7.20 -14.34 -2.49
CA CYS A 320 7.19 -13.00 -3.08
C CYS A 320 6.26 -12.02 -2.33
N GLY A 321 5.29 -12.54 -1.57
CA GLY A 321 4.38 -11.73 -0.76
C GLY A 321 3.21 -11.09 -1.52
N LYS A 322 3.08 -11.26 -2.86
CA LYS A 322 1.94 -10.71 -3.62
C LYS A 322 0.59 -11.12 -3.03
N CYS A 323 0.44 -12.40 -2.69
CA CYS A 323 -0.79 -12.91 -2.09
C CYS A 323 -1.07 -12.32 -0.69
N VAL A 324 -0.02 -11.93 0.05
CA VAL A 324 -0.16 -11.22 1.35
C VAL A 324 -0.67 -9.81 1.12
N GLU A 325 -0.09 -9.09 0.17
CA GLU A 325 -0.44 -7.69 -0.14
C GLU A 325 -1.87 -7.53 -0.64
N VAL A 326 -2.30 -8.43 -1.51
CA VAL A 326 -3.64 -8.37 -2.11
C VAL A 326 -4.71 -9.07 -1.28
N CYS A 327 -4.36 -9.77 -0.19
CA CYS A 327 -5.34 -10.48 0.62
C CYS A 327 -6.26 -9.50 1.35
N PRO A 328 -7.53 -9.34 0.93
CA PRO A 328 -8.41 -8.36 1.55
C PRO A 328 -8.71 -8.69 3.02
N ALA A 329 -8.76 -9.96 3.37
CA ALA A 329 -9.04 -10.42 4.74
C ALA A 329 -7.81 -10.51 5.66
N GLY A 330 -6.60 -10.22 5.17
CA GLY A 330 -5.38 -10.41 5.93
C GLY A 330 -5.13 -11.86 6.36
N ALA A 331 -5.71 -12.82 5.64
CA ALA A 331 -5.61 -14.25 5.95
C ALA A 331 -4.29 -14.88 5.47
N VAL A 332 -3.66 -14.30 4.45
CA VAL A 332 -2.39 -14.79 3.92
C VAL A 332 -1.24 -14.06 4.58
N LYS A 333 -0.24 -14.81 5.02
CA LYS A 333 0.95 -14.31 5.72
C LYS A 333 2.21 -14.90 5.09
N LEU A 334 3.36 -14.28 5.30
CA LEU A 334 4.64 -14.89 5.00
C LEU A 334 5.02 -15.82 6.16
N GLY A 335 5.10 -17.11 5.87
CA GLY A 335 5.55 -18.14 6.78
C GLY A 335 6.95 -18.65 6.42
N GLN A 336 7.46 -19.55 7.22
CA GLN A 336 8.77 -20.17 7.06
C GLN A 336 8.68 -21.48 6.27
N LYS A 337 9.59 -21.65 5.31
CA LYS A 337 9.78 -22.93 4.61
C LYS A 337 10.86 -23.78 5.29
N LEU A 338 11.96 -23.15 5.68
CA LEU A 338 13.03 -23.80 6.44
C LEU A 338 12.68 -23.89 7.92
N CYS A 339 13.12 -24.96 8.58
CA CYS A 339 13.00 -25.15 10.01
C CYS A 339 14.31 -24.79 10.72
N THR A 340 14.24 -24.49 12.01
CA THR A 340 15.40 -24.44 12.89
C THR A 340 15.95 -25.84 13.15
N LYS A 341 17.18 -25.97 13.67
CA LYS A 341 17.85 -27.26 13.96
C LYS A 341 17.06 -28.15 14.95
N ASP A 342 16.27 -27.52 15.82
CA ASP A 342 15.34 -28.17 16.76
C ASP A 342 13.95 -28.48 16.14
N GLY A 343 13.80 -28.27 14.83
CA GLY A 343 12.57 -28.59 14.08
C GLY A 343 11.44 -27.56 14.21
N LYS A 344 11.67 -26.41 14.87
CA LYS A 344 10.67 -25.35 14.97
C LYS A 344 10.63 -24.52 13.72
N GLN A 345 9.44 -24.01 13.40
CA GLN A 345 9.22 -22.96 12.41
C GLN A 345 8.76 -21.68 13.12
N VAL A 346 9.03 -20.54 12.49
CA VAL A 346 8.49 -19.25 12.96
C VAL A 346 6.96 -19.34 12.93
N GLU A 347 6.35 -19.11 14.07
CA GLU A 347 4.91 -19.03 14.22
C GLU A 347 4.48 -17.56 14.27
N TYR A 348 3.32 -17.27 13.70
CA TYR A 348 2.67 -15.97 13.82
C TYR A 348 1.36 -16.13 14.62
N PRO A 349 0.86 -15.06 15.24
CA PRO A 349 -0.40 -15.12 15.98
C PRO A 349 -1.53 -15.64 15.11
N LYS A 350 -2.21 -16.70 15.53
CA LYS A 350 -3.38 -17.27 14.85
C LYS A 350 -4.64 -16.63 15.41
N HIS A 351 -5.60 -16.42 14.52
CA HIS A 351 -6.90 -15.97 14.92
C HIS A 351 -7.66 -17.11 15.59
N PRO A 352 -8.16 -16.96 16.85
CA PRO A 352 -8.89 -18.01 17.53
C PRO A 352 -10.19 -18.34 16.80
N LEU A 353 -10.64 -19.60 16.89
CA LEU A 353 -11.89 -20.05 16.29
C LEU A 353 -13.08 -19.60 17.14
N PRO A 354 -14.26 -19.32 16.52
CA PRO A 354 -15.45 -18.92 17.25
C PRO A 354 -15.94 -19.93 18.29
N SER A 355 -15.55 -21.22 18.14
CA SER A 355 -15.87 -22.29 19.08
C SER A 355 -14.91 -22.40 20.28
N GLU A 356 -13.81 -21.66 20.28
CA GLU A 356 -12.76 -21.76 21.31
C GLU A 356 -12.92 -20.73 22.41
N MET A 357 -13.52 -19.58 22.11
CA MET A 357 -13.69 -18.51 23.07
C MET A 357 -14.95 -17.67 22.82
N LYS A 358 -15.35 -16.92 23.84
CA LYS A 358 -16.46 -15.97 23.71
C LYS A 358 -15.92 -14.64 23.16
N TRP A 359 -16.50 -14.19 22.06
CA TRP A 359 -16.21 -12.88 21.48
C TRP A 359 -16.78 -11.74 22.35
N GLY A 360 -16.06 -10.64 22.44
CA GLY A 360 -16.48 -9.47 23.20
C GLY A 360 -15.57 -8.27 22.96
N PRO A 361 -15.81 -7.14 23.70
CA PRO A 361 -15.03 -5.90 23.52
C PRO A 361 -13.51 -6.07 23.67
N HIS A 362 -13.06 -7.05 24.47
CA HIS A 362 -11.63 -7.38 24.61
C HIS A 362 -10.99 -7.94 23.32
N MET A 363 -11.81 -8.32 22.33
CA MET A 363 -11.38 -8.79 21.01
C MET A 363 -11.28 -7.65 19.99
N TRP A 364 -11.73 -6.44 20.35
CA TRP A 364 -11.74 -5.31 19.43
C TRP A 364 -10.38 -4.66 19.37
N ASP A 365 -10.06 -4.14 18.20
CA ASP A 365 -8.97 -3.20 18.06
C ASP A 365 -9.49 -1.80 18.41
N GLU A 366 -8.95 -1.19 19.47
CA GLU A 366 -9.32 0.17 19.89
C GLU A 366 -9.04 1.21 18.80
N ASN A 367 -8.03 0.95 17.97
CA ASN A 367 -7.62 1.79 16.86
C ASN A 367 -8.04 1.20 15.49
N TYR A 368 -9.20 0.55 15.39
CA TYR A 368 -9.63 -0.10 14.16
C TYR A 368 -9.63 0.86 12.94
N ARG A 369 -9.79 2.15 13.13
CA ARG A 369 -9.69 3.16 12.07
C ARG A 369 -8.32 3.18 11.44
N ASP A 370 -7.29 3.01 12.24
CA ASP A 370 -5.89 3.04 11.80
C ASP A 370 -5.30 1.65 11.58
N ASN A 371 -5.84 0.63 12.26
CA ASN A 371 -5.34 -0.75 12.24
C ASN A 371 -6.37 -1.72 11.64
N ASN A 372 -6.85 -1.46 10.43
CA ASN A 372 -7.87 -2.30 9.79
C ASN A 372 -7.42 -3.74 9.48
N ARG A 373 -6.13 -4.02 9.52
CA ARG A 373 -5.57 -5.35 9.27
C ARG A 373 -5.00 -5.94 10.55
N ILE A 374 -5.84 -6.18 11.52
CA ILE A 374 -5.47 -6.83 12.78
C ILE A 374 -4.74 -8.15 12.48
N ASN A 375 -3.65 -8.39 13.21
CA ASN A 375 -2.80 -9.58 13.07
C ASN A 375 -2.22 -9.77 11.65
N CYS A 376 -1.94 -8.69 10.94
CA CYS A 376 -1.26 -8.73 9.66
C CYS A 376 0.26 -8.71 9.91
N TYR A 377 0.82 -9.86 10.29
CA TYR A 377 2.27 -10.01 10.49
C TYR A 377 2.91 -10.60 9.23
N ASP A 378 3.95 -9.95 8.75
CA ASP A 378 4.93 -10.57 7.87
C ASP A 378 5.99 -11.23 8.76
N THR A 379 6.23 -12.49 8.59
CA THR A 379 7.08 -13.26 9.52
C THR A 379 8.58 -13.10 9.32
N GLY A 380 9.01 -12.31 8.33
CA GLY A 380 10.44 -12.13 8.06
C GLY A 380 11.18 -13.38 7.57
N THR A 381 10.46 -14.40 7.17
CA THR A 381 11.05 -15.69 6.75
C THR A 381 11.67 -15.68 5.36
N ALA A 382 11.57 -14.57 4.65
CA ALA A 382 12.39 -14.21 3.51
C ALA A 382 13.29 -13.02 3.91
N PRO A 383 14.44 -13.26 4.58
CA PRO A 383 15.25 -12.19 5.15
C PRO A 383 15.69 -11.13 4.14
N CYS A 384 15.97 -11.55 2.90
CA CYS A 384 16.30 -10.63 1.80
C CYS A 384 15.17 -9.64 1.46
N LYS A 385 13.89 -10.07 1.52
CA LYS A 385 12.74 -9.16 1.35
C LYS A 385 12.60 -8.24 2.55
N THR A 386 12.72 -8.78 3.76
CA THR A 386 12.56 -8.02 5.01
C THR A 386 13.60 -6.93 5.18
N ALA A 387 14.87 -7.23 4.84
CA ALA A 387 15.97 -6.27 4.95
C ALA A 387 15.94 -5.16 3.89
N CYS A 388 15.24 -5.38 2.77
CA CYS A 388 15.09 -4.35 1.74
C CYS A 388 14.12 -3.26 2.21
N PRO A 389 14.50 -1.96 2.23
CA PRO A 389 13.58 -0.88 2.61
C PRO A 389 12.31 -0.80 1.76
N ALA A 390 12.41 -1.15 0.48
CA ALA A 390 11.26 -1.21 -0.45
C ALA A 390 10.52 -2.57 -0.41
N HIS A 391 11.02 -3.54 0.36
CA HIS A 391 10.45 -4.89 0.47
C HIS A 391 10.26 -5.62 -0.87
N ILE A 392 11.25 -5.48 -1.77
CA ILE A 392 11.21 -6.12 -3.10
C ILE A 392 11.09 -7.64 -2.97
N ALA A 393 10.33 -8.25 -3.85
CA ALA A 393 10.06 -9.69 -3.88
C ALA A 393 11.27 -10.51 -4.40
N VAL A 394 12.39 -10.50 -3.65
CA VAL A 394 13.69 -11.04 -4.08
C VAL A 394 13.61 -12.50 -4.54
N GLN A 395 13.07 -13.40 -3.71
CA GLN A 395 12.96 -14.82 -4.08
C GLN A 395 12.11 -15.02 -5.34
N GLY A 396 11.11 -14.15 -5.56
CA GLY A 396 10.24 -14.19 -6.74
C GLY A 396 11.01 -13.92 -8.03
N TYR A 397 11.70 -12.79 -8.10
CA TYR A 397 12.41 -12.47 -9.33
C TYR A 397 13.65 -13.34 -9.58
N LEU A 398 14.31 -13.85 -8.54
CA LEU A 398 15.35 -14.86 -8.69
C LEU A 398 14.81 -16.14 -9.35
N LYS A 399 13.63 -16.60 -8.92
CA LYS A 399 13.00 -17.79 -9.50
C LYS A 399 12.55 -17.57 -10.94
N MET A 400 12.01 -16.38 -11.26
CA MET A 400 11.66 -16.02 -12.64
C MET A 400 12.89 -15.93 -13.53
N ALA A 401 13.97 -15.33 -13.04
CA ALA A 401 15.24 -15.27 -13.77
C ALA A 401 15.83 -16.67 -14.03
N ALA A 402 15.75 -17.56 -13.04
CA ALA A 402 16.15 -18.98 -13.22
C ALA A 402 15.37 -19.68 -14.34
N GLN A 403 14.16 -19.22 -14.64
CA GLN A 403 13.28 -19.73 -15.69
C GLN A 403 13.40 -18.98 -17.03
N GLY A 404 14.28 -17.99 -17.15
CA GLY A 404 14.39 -17.12 -18.33
C GLY A 404 13.24 -16.13 -18.51
N ARG A 405 12.39 -15.93 -17.49
CA ARG A 405 11.22 -15.03 -17.50
C ARG A 405 11.63 -13.61 -17.06
N TYR A 406 12.50 -12.98 -17.83
CA TYR A 406 13.14 -11.72 -17.40
C TYR A 406 12.17 -10.53 -17.37
N THR A 407 11.28 -10.41 -18.34
CA THR A 407 10.26 -9.34 -18.35
C THR A 407 9.30 -9.43 -17.16
N GLU A 408 8.86 -10.64 -16.82
CA GLU A 408 8.01 -10.83 -15.63
C GLU A 408 8.78 -10.62 -14.31
N ALA A 409 10.06 -10.99 -14.28
CA ALA A 409 10.94 -10.67 -13.16
C ALA A 409 11.10 -9.15 -12.98
N LEU A 410 11.29 -8.41 -14.09
CA LEU A 410 11.33 -6.96 -14.07
C LEU A 410 10.01 -6.34 -13.61
N ALA A 411 8.89 -6.83 -14.13
CA ALA A 411 7.55 -6.40 -13.71
C ALA A 411 7.34 -6.60 -12.21
N LEU A 412 7.84 -7.72 -11.66
CA LEU A 412 7.78 -8.00 -10.23
C LEU A 412 8.64 -7.03 -9.42
N ILE A 413 9.85 -6.68 -9.90
CA ILE A 413 10.71 -5.70 -9.24
C ILE A 413 10.07 -4.30 -9.26
N LYS A 414 9.52 -3.87 -10.43
CA LYS A 414 8.95 -2.52 -10.61
C LYS A 414 7.70 -2.25 -9.74
N LYS A 415 7.08 -3.28 -9.17
CA LYS A 415 6.02 -3.10 -8.16
C LYS A 415 6.47 -2.39 -6.88
N ASP A 416 7.73 -2.59 -6.50
CA ASP A 416 8.30 -2.05 -5.27
C ASP A 416 9.49 -1.12 -5.53
N ASN A 417 10.07 -1.16 -6.73
CA ASN A 417 11.21 -0.35 -7.13
C ASN A 417 11.12 0.03 -8.62
N PRO A 418 10.80 1.30 -8.94
CA PRO A 418 10.67 1.77 -10.33
C PRO A 418 12.00 1.93 -11.05
N LEU A 419 13.15 1.90 -10.35
CA LEU A 419 14.49 2.17 -10.85
C LEU A 419 15.43 0.95 -10.70
N PRO A 420 15.09 -0.23 -11.24
CA PRO A 420 15.87 -1.46 -11.02
C PRO A 420 17.26 -1.43 -11.64
N ALA A 421 17.45 -0.80 -12.79
CA ALA A 421 18.75 -0.69 -13.47
C ALA A 421 19.72 0.19 -12.66
N ILE A 422 19.23 1.27 -12.08
CA ILE A 422 19.99 2.15 -11.16
C ILE A 422 20.36 1.38 -9.89
N CYS A 423 19.37 0.79 -9.22
CA CYS A 423 19.61 0.05 -7.98
C CYS A 423 20.51 -1.19 -8.19
N GLY A 424 20.50 -1.81 -9.36
CA GLY A 424 21.40 -2.92 -9.68
C GLY A 424 22.88 -2.52 -9.84
N ARG A 425 23.16 -1.21 -9.81
CA ARG A 425 24.53 -0.66 -9.92
C ARG A 425 25.04 -0.06 -8.61
N ILE A 426 24.14 0.54 -7.81
CA ILE A 426 24.54 1.36 -6.65
C ILE A 426 23.89 0.96 -5.32
N CYS A 427 23.17 -0.15 -5.26
CA CYS A 427 22.51 -0.56 -4.02
C CYS A 427 23.53 -1.02 -2.97
N ASN A 428 23.25 -0.70 -1.70
CA ASN A 428 24.06 -1.13 -0.56
C ASN A 428 23.82 -2.59 -0.12
N ARG A 429 23.05 -3.36 -0.87
CA ARG A 429 22.86 -4.84 -0.79
C ARG A 429 22.45 -5.39 0.58
N ARG A 430 21.67 -4.67 1.38
CA ARG A 430 21.16 -5.17 2.67
C ARG A 430 20.45 -6.53 2.56
N CYS A 431 19.89 -6.84 1.39
CA CYS A 431 19.28 -8.14 1.09
C CYS A 431 20.30 -9.27 1.04
N GLU A 432 21.54 -9.01 0.57
CA GLU A 432 22.64 -9.96 0.57
C GLU A 432 23.20 -10.15 1.98
N ASP A 433 23.39 -9.06 2.76
CA ASP A 433 23.83 -9.13 4.16
C ASP A 433 22.86 -9.95 5.02
N ALA A 434 21.58 -9.83 4.74
CA ALA A 434 20.54 -10.59 5.43
C ALA A 434 20.32 -12.01 4.87
N CYS A 435 20.98 -12.40 3.77
CA CYS A 435 20.74 -13.67 3.10
C CYS A 435 21.11 -14.86 4.00
N THR A 436 20.17 -15.78 4.19
CA THR A 436 20.39 -17.02 4.99
C THR A 436 21.54 -17.85 4.44
N ARG A 437 21.76 -17.85 3.11
CA ARG A 437 22.89 -18.56 2.48
C ARG A 437 24.25 -18.06 3.01
N GLY A 438 24.35 -16.78 3.37
CA GLY A 438 25.54 -16.18 3.96
C GLY A 438 25.97 -16.80 5.31
N SER A 439 25.05 -17.46 6.04
CA SER A 439 25.38 -18.20 7.27
C SER A 439 25.91 -19.63 6.98
N ILE A 440 25.92 -20.05 5.72
CA ILE A 440 26.39 -21.39 5.30
C ILE A 440 27.71 -21.29 4.55
N ASP A 441 27.73 -20.50 3.50
CA ASP A 441 28.91 -20.25 2.66
C ASP A 441 28.99 -18.76 2.26
N GLN A 442 28.40 -18.37 1.15
CA GLN A 442 28.37 -16.98 0.67
C GLN A 442 26.95 -16.62 0.25
N ALA A 443 26.51 -15.40 0.61
CA ALA A 443 25.23 -14.85 0.22
C ALA A 443 25.00 -14.93 -1.30
N ILE A 444 23.75 -15.02 -1.74
CA ILE A 444 23.38 -14.93 -3.15
C ILE A 444 23.75 -13.55 -3.69
N ALA A 445 24.31 -13.46 -4.89
CA ALA A 445 24.59 -12.20 -5.59
C ALA A 445 23.30 -11.60 -6.15
N ILE A 446 22.42 -11.16 -5.24
CA ILE A 446 21.06 -10.70 -5.52
C ILE A 446 21.06 -9.48 -6.43
N ASP A 447 21.98 -8.56 -6.16
CA ASP A 447 22.08 -7.29 -6.87
C ASP A 447 22.55 -7.47 -8.32
N GLU A 448 23.50 -8.38 -8.54
CA GLU A 448 24.00 -8.72 -9.88
C GLU A 448 22.91 -9.39 -10.73
N VAL A 449 22.09 -10.26 -10.15
CA VAL A 449 20.94 -10.85 -10.86
C VAL A 449 19.92 -9.76 -11.21
N LYS A 450 19.66 -8.80 -10.31
CA LYS A 450 18.80 -7.64 -10.58
C LYS A 450 19.36 -6.75 -11.68
N LYS A 451 20.69 -6.47 -11.67
CA LYS A 451 21.40 -5.73 -12.72
C LYS A 451 21.20 -6.43 -14.08
N PHE A 452 21.36 -7.74 -14.13
CA PHE A 452 21.16 -8.53 -15.36
C PHE A 452 19.71 -8.42 -15.88
N ILE A 453 18.71 -8.62 -15.02
CA ILE A 453 17.28 -8.52 -15.40
C ILE A 453 16.98 -7.15 -15.98
N ALA A 454 17.46 -6.08 -15.33
CA ALA A 454 17.26 -4.73 -15.80
C ALA A 454 18.01 -4.43 -17.10
N GLN A 455 19.21 -5.01 -17.29
CA GLN A 455 19.97 -4.86 -18.52
C GLN A 455 19.26 -5.49 -19.73
N GLN A 456 18.60 -6.64 -19.55
CA GLN A 456 17.81 -7.26 -20.63
C GLN A 456 16.72 -6.30 -21.15
N ASP A 457 16.12 -5.49 -20.27
CA ASP A 457 15.13 -4.50 -20.66
C ASP A 457 15.79 -3.26 -21.31
N LEU A 458 16.95 -2.80 -20.78
CA LEU A 458 17.70 -1.69 -21.39
C LEU A 458 18.12 -1.98 -22.83
N ASP A 459 18.47 -3.24 -23.11
CA ASP A 459 18.95 -3.69 -24.42
C ASP A 459 17.79 -4.09 -25.38
N ALA A 460 16.54 -4.14 -24.88
CA ALA A 460 15.39 -4.53 -25.66
C ALA A 460 14.93 -3.43 -26.61
N GLU A 461 14.49 -3.78 -27.83
CA GLU A 461 13.88 -2.84 -28.78
C GLU A 461 12.64 -2.14 -28.21
N THR A 462 11.85 -2.88 -27.41
CA THR A 462 10.66 -2.36 -26.73
C THR A 462 10.82 -2.53 -25.22
N ARG A 463 10.88 -1.42 -24.51
CA ARG A 463 10.99 -1.37 -23.06
C ARG A 463 9.67 -1.75 -22.39
N TYR A 464 9.78 -2.41 -21.25
CA TYR A 464 8.62 -2.73 -20.41
C TYR A 464 8.05 -1.49 -19.71
N ILE A 465 6.83 -1.10 -20.03
CA ILE A 465 6.08 -0.04 -19.35
C ILE A 465 5.03 -0.68 -18.44
N PRO A 466 5.04 -0.40 -17.12
CA PRO A 466 4.05 -0.94 -16.19
C PRO A 466 2.62 -0.53 -16.52
N LYS A 467 1.69 -1.47 -16.32
CA LYS A 467 0.26 -1.22 -16.50
C LYS A 467 -0.28 -0.38 -15.35
N LYS A 468 -1.13 0.61 -15.68
CA LYS A 468 -1.87 1.39 -14.68
C LYS A 468 -2.94 0.53 -14.01
N VAL A 469 -3.09 0.66 -12.69
CA VAL A 469 -4.15 0.04 -11.89
C VAL A 469 -4.89 1.12 -11.13
N VAL A 470 -5.97 1.57 -11.75
CA VAL A 470 -6.71 2.76 -11.31
C VAL A 470 -7.93 2.34 -10.48
N PRO A 471 -8.11 2.81 -9.23
CA PRO A 471 -9.28 2.52 -8.41
C PRO A 471 -10.48 3.42 -8.76
N SER A 472 -10.68 3.65 -10.05
CA SER A 472 -11.82 4.35 -10.65
C SER A 472 -12.16 3.73 -12.00
N LEU A 473 -13.43 3.60 -12.31
CA LEU A 473 -13.90 3.10 -13.61
C LEU A 473 -13.61 4.10 -14.74
N ASN A 474 -13.41 5.38 -14.44
CA ASN A 474 -13.02 6.40 -15.40
C ASN A 474 -11.59 6.22 -15.94
N GLY A 475 -10.77 5.39 -15.30
CA GLY A 475 -9.41 5.05 -15.75
C GLY A 475 -8.35 6.12 -15.51
N SER A 476 -8.69 7.24 -14.88
CA SER A 476 -7.76 8.33 -14.49
C SER A 476 -8.35 9.22 -13.42
N PHE A 477 -7.47 10.00 -12.78
CA PHE A 477 -7.83 11.08 -11.86
C PHE A 477 -7.36 12.43 -12.39
N SER A 478 -8.15 13.50 -12.15
CA SER A 478 -7.91 14.86 -12.68
C SER A 478 -7.16 15.77 -11.72
N GLU A 479 -6.99 15.38 -10.46
CA GLU A 479 -6.34 16.18 -9.42
C GLU A 479 -4.85 16.37 -9.75
N LYS A 480 -4.42 17.64 -9.76
CA LYS A 480 -3.04 18.01 -10.03
C LYS A 480 -2.16 17.81 -8.80
N VAL A 481 -1.05 17.13 -8.97
CA VAL A 481 -0.02 16.91 -7.93
C VAL A 481 1.31 17.47 -8.39
N ALA A 482 1.95 18.27 -7.55
CA ALA A 482 3.30 18.79 -7.79
C ALA A 482 4.32 18.02 -6.97
N ILE A 483 5.42 17.63 -7.60
CA ILE A 483 6.56 16.99 -6.96
C ILE A 483 7.76 17.90 -7.10
N ILE A 484 8.41 18.22 -6.00
CA ILE A 484 9.52 19.16 -5.95
C ILE A 484 10.84 18.39 -5.81
N GLY A 485 11.58 18.26 -6.91
CA GLY A 485 12.82 17.51 -7.02
C GLY A 485 12.67 16.20 -7.78
N ALA A 486 13.51 16.01 -8.80
CA ALA A 486 13.57 14.83 -9.68
C ALA A 486 14.66 13.83 -9.24
N GLY A 487 14.92 13.72 -7.95
CA GLY A 487 15.75 12.67 -7.35
C GLY A 487 14.97 11.34 -7.19
N PRO A 488 15.58 10.26 -6.66
CA PRO A 488 14.95 8.94 -6.57
C PRO A 488 13.62 8.93 -5.80
N ALA A 489 13.47 9.75 -4.75
CA ALA A 489 12.22 9.86 -4.01
C ALA A 489 11.10 10.51 -4.83
N GLY A 490 11.39 11.62 -5.52
CA GLY A 490 10.40 12.30 -6.37
C GLY A 490 10.02 11.48 -7.60
N LEU A 491 10.99 10.86 -8.26
CA LEU A 491 10.76 9.95 -9.39
C LEU A 491 9.90 8.75 -8.99
N SER A 492 10.17 8.17 -7.81
CA SER A 492 9.38 7.06 -7.27
C SER A 492 7.94 7.50 -6.94
N CYS A 493 7.76 8.65 -6.29
CA CYS A 493 6.43 9.18 -6.01
C CYS A 493 5.62 9.41 -7.29
N ALA A 494 6.26 10.02 -8.30
CA ALA A 494 5.62 10.26 -9.60
C ALA A 494 5.21 8.96 -10.29
N PHE A 495 6.08 7.94 -10.28
CA PHE A 495 5.81 6.63 -10.85
C PHE A 495 4.55 5.99 -10.26
N TYR A 496 4.46 5.91 -8.92
CA TYR A 496 3.31 5.27 -8.26
C TYR A 496 2.03 6.09 -8.35
N LEU A 497 2.11 7.41 -8.47
CA LEU A 497 0.95 8.24 -8.79
C LEU A 497 0.48 8.01 -10.23
N ALA A 498 1.41 7.89 -11.18
CA ALA A 498 1.07 7.61 -12.57
C ALA A 498 0.47 6.21 -12.74
N GLU A 499 0.97 5.19 -12.01
CA GLU A 499 0.39 3.85 -11.95
C GLU A 499 -1.08 3.89 -11.49
N LYS A 500 -1.41 4.78 -10.54
CA LYS A 500 -2.78 5.00 -10.05
C LYS A 500 -3.66 5.87 -10.96
N GLY A 501 -3.15 6.34 -12.09
CA GLY A 501 -3.93 7.09 -13.08
C GLY A 501 -3.85 8.62 -12.96
N TYR A 502 -2.92 9.16 -12.17
CA TYR A 502 -2.61 10.60 -12.16
C TYR A 502 -1.64 10.98 -13.27
N SER A 503 -1.54 12.29 -13.55
CA SER A 503 -0.52 12.91 -14.38
C SER A 503 0.27 13.93 -13.55
N PRO A 504 1.17 13.46 -12.64
CA PRO A 504 1.91 14.37 -11.76
C PRO A 504 2.96 15.16 -12.54
N VAL A 505 3.28 16.36 -12.03
CA VAL A 505 4.31 17.23 -12.59
C VAL A 505 5.47 17.32 -11.60
N ILE A 506 6.69 17.00 -12.07
CA ILE A 506 7.92 17.19 -11.29
C ILE A 506 8.54 18.53 -11.66
N PHE A 507 8.85 19.34 -10.67
CA PHE A 507 9.65 20.58 -10.80
C PHE A 507 11.09 20.31 -10.34
N GLU A 508 12.04 20.47 -11.21
CA GLU A 508 13.47 20.22 -10.96
C GLU A 508 14.26 21.50 -11.25
N LYS A 509 15.07 21.94 -10.27
CA LYS A 509 15.88 23.14 -10.41
C LYS A 509 17.05 23.00 -11.37
N ASN A 510 17.59 21.79 -11.49
CA ASN A 510 18.70 21.53 -12.40
C ASN A 510 18.19 21.34 -13.85
N GLU A 511 19.12 21.45 -14.82
CA GLU A 511 18.81 21.28 -16.23
C GLU A 511 18.38 19.85 -16.63
N LYS A 512 18.84 18.84 -15.86
CA LYS A 512 18.52 17.43 -16.09
C LYS A 512 18.00 16.78 -14.82
N PRO A 513 17.04 15.83 -14.94
CA PRO A 513 16.52 15.10 -13.79
C PRO A 513 17.50 14.01 -13.33
N GLY A 514 17.33 13.52 -12.11
CA GLY A 514 18.08 12.42 -11.51
C GLY A 514 18.63 12.73 -10.12
N GLY A 515 18.65 14.03 -9.72
CA GLY A 515 19.17 14.41 -8.39
C GLY A 515 20.57 13.88 -8.13
N MET A 516 20.86 13.37 -6.93
CA MET A 516 22.17 12.85 -6.58
C MET A 516 22.61 11.63 -7.40
N LEU A 517 21.70 10.90 -8.04
CA LEU A 517 22.04 9.81 -8.98
C LEU A 517 22.91 10.38 -10.15
N ARG A 518 22.55 11.56 -10.61
CA ARG A 518 23.26 12.23 -11.72
C ARG A 518 24.41 13.12 -11.25
N TYR A 519 24.15 13.92 -10.22
CA TYR A 519 25.04 15.02 -9.79
C TYR A 519 25.98 14.65 -8.63
N GLY A 520 25.80 13.47 -8.02
CA GLY A 520 26.61 13.03 -6.88
C GLY A 520 27.29 11.67 -7.08
N ILE A 521 26.74 10.80 -7.94
CA ILE A 521 27.32 9.48 -8.20
C ILE A 521 28.14 9.53 -9.51
N PRO A 522 29.43 9.16 -9.47
CA PRO A 522 30.27 9.13 -10.66
C PRO A 522 29.82 8.13 -11.72
N SER A 523 30.08 8.42 -13.00
CA SER A 523 29.65 7.57 -14.12
C SER A 523 30.31 6.18 -14.13
N PHE A 524 31.47 5.98 -13.50
CA PHE A 524 32.07 4.66 -13.36
C PHE A 524 31.31 3.71 -12.42
N LYS A 525 30.36 4.24 -11.63
CA LYS A 525 29.39 3.46 -10.84
C LYS A 525 28.01 3.45 -11.47
N LEU A 526 27.57 4.55 -12.06
CA LEU A 526 26.24 4.72 -12.63
C LEU A 526 26.29 5.58 -13.90
N GLU A 527 26.21 4.95 -15.04
CA GLU A 527 26.21 5.64 -16.34
C GLU A 527 24.98 6.54 -16.48
N LYS A 528 25.17 7.71 -17.09
CA LYS A 528 24.11 8.72 -17.19
C LYS A 528 22.97 8.34 -18.15
N ASP A 529 23.25 7.56 -19.17
CA ASP A 529 22.28 6.99 -20.09
C ASP A 529 21.34 5.97 -19.41
N VAL A 530 21.83 5.22 -18.44
CA VAL A 530 20.99 4.33 -17.61
C VAL A 530 19.97 5.13 -16.79
N ILE A 531 20.38 6.29 -16.25
CA ILE A 531 19.48 7.18 -15.52
C ILE A 531 18.39 7.72 -16.47
N ASP A 532 18.78 8.17 -17.65
CA ASP A 532 17.86 8.71 -18.66
C ASP A 532 16.87 7.65 -19.11
N ALA A 533 17.35 6.42 -19.38
CA ALA A 533 16.50 5.31 -19.81
C ALA A 533 15.46 4.89 -18.75
N GLU A 534 15.80 4.91 -17.47
CA GLU A 534 14.82 4.63 -16.40
C GLU A 534 13.80 5.77 -16.24
N ILE A 535 14.22 7.03 -16.38
CA ILE A 535 13.35 8.21 -16.31
C ILE A 535 12.39 8.24 -17.51
N ASP A 536 12.82 7.80 -18.69
CA ASP A 536 11.97 7.77 -19.88
C ASP A 536 10.78 6.82 -19.73
N ILE A 537 10.92 5.72 -18.98
CA ILE A 537 9.78 4.87 -18.61
C ILE A 537 8.76 5.65 -17.75
N ILE A 538 9.25 6.45 -16.79
CA ILE A 538 8.39 7.27 -15.93
C ILE A 538 7.63 8.33 -16.76
N LYS A 539 8.30 8.97 -17.71
CA LYS A 539 7.66 9.90 -18.66
C LYS A 539 6.63 9.20 -19.53
N ALA A 540 6.95 7.99 -20.03
CA ALA A 540 6.03 7.18 -20.85
C ALA A 540 4.75 6.79 -20.09
N MET A 541 4.77 6.75 -18.76
CA MET A 541 3.58 6.56 -17.93
C MET A 541 2.70 7.83 -17.79
N GLY A 542 3.14 8.98 -18.32
CA GLY A 542 2.40 10.24 -18.31
C GLY A 542 2.87 11.25 -17.26
N VAL A 543 4.10 11.11 -16.76
CA VAL A 543 4.72 12.09 -15.85
C VAL A 543 5.37 13.22 -16.66
N GLU A 544 5.05 14.46 -16.34
CA GLU A 544 5.74 15.64 -16.87
C GLU A 544 6.90 16.05 -15.94
N ILE A 545 8.07 16.34 -16.51
CA ILE A 545 9.22 16.84 -15.75
C ILE A 545 9.65 18.20 -16.30
N LYS A 546 9.56 19.24 -15.47
CA LYS A 546 9.93 20.61 -15.78
C LYS A 546 11.29 20.92 -15.12
N CYS A 547 12.34 20.87 -15.93
CA CYS A 547 13.71 21.20 -15.48
C CYS A 547 14.00 22.70 -15.57
N GLY A 548 14.99 23.17 -14.80
CA GLY A 548 15.38 24.58 -14.73
C GLY A 548 14.41 25.46 -13.96
N ILE A 549 13.54 24.87 -13.13
CA ILE A 549 12.56 25.60 -12.31
C ILE A 549 12.81 25.35 -10.82
N GLU A 550 13.25 26.36 -10.10
CA GLU A 550 13.45 26.31 -8.65
C GLU A 550 12.19 26.79 -7.92
N VAL A 551 11.46 25.88 -7.29
CA VAL A 551 10.30 26.24 -6.48
C VAL A 551 10.76 26.97 -5.22
N GLY A 552 10.12 28.09 -4.90
CA GLY A 552 10.55 29.05 -3.89
C GLY A 552 11.28 30.29 -4.47
N LYS A 553 11.77 30.19 -5.73
CA LYS A 553 12.44 31.30 -6.42
C LYS A 553 11.73 31.68 -7.72
N ASP A 554 11.58 30.73 -8.66
CA ASP A 554 10.96 30.98 -9.97
C ASP A 554 9.43 30.86 -9.92
N VAL A 555 8.93 30.02 -9.01
CA VAL A 555 7.51 29.82 -8.70
C VAL A 555 7.38 29.45 -7.22
N THR A 556 6.41 29.98 -6.51
CA THR A 556 6.12 29.68 -5.11
C THR A 556 5.11 28.54 -4.97
N LEU A 557 5.01 27.92 -3.78
CA LEU A 557 3.97 26.92 -3.47
C LEU A 557 2.57 27.53 -3.61
N ASP A 558 2.37 28.79 -3.20
CA ASP A 558 1.08 29.47 -3.29
C ASP A 558 0.66 29.74 -4.74
N GLU A 559 1.59 30.10 -5.61
CA GLU A 559 1.31 30.24 -7.05
C GLU A 559 0.96 28.88 -7.69
N LEU A 560 1.60 27.79 -7.26
CA LEU A 560 1.22 26.45 -7.70
C LEU A 560 -0.16 26.04 -7.19
N ARG A 561 -0.52 26.37 -5.93
CA ARG A 561 -1.89 26.22 -5.41
C ARG A 561 -2.90 26.99 -6.25
N ALA A 562 -2.59 28.22 -6.63
CA ALA A 562 -3.44 29.05 -7.50
C ALA A 562 -3.60 28.44 -8.91
N GLN A 563 -2.61 27.69 -9.41
CA GLN A 563 -2.68 26.94 -10.67
C GLN A 563 -3.47 25.63 -10.54
N GLY A 564 -3.99 25.32 -9.34
CA GLY A 564 -4.87 24.18 -9.07
C GLY A 564 -4.16 22.92 -8.59
N TYR A 565 -2.87 22.97 -8.24
CA TYR A 565 -2.21 21.84 -7.57
C TYR A 565 -2.80 21.63 -6.17
N LYS A 566 -3.16 20.39 -5.86
CA LYS A 566 -3.87 20.00 -4.63
C LYS A 566 -2.96 19.42 -3.55
N ALA A 567 -1.80 18.90 -3.95
CA ALA A 567 -0.83 18.35 -3.02
C ALA A 567 0.59 18.48 -3.57
N PHE A 568 1.55 18.52 -2.64
CA PHE A 568 2.97 18.72 -2.90
C PHE A 568 3.79 17.61 -2.26
N TYR A 569 4.71 17.02 -3.01
CA TYR A 569 5.70 16.09 -2.47
C TYR A 569 7.08 16.72 -2.56
N ILE A 570 7.68 17.07 -1.42
CA ILE A 570 9.01 17.70 -1.37
C ILE A 570 10.10 16.65 -1.21
N ALA A 571 10.96 16.53 -2.20
CA ALA A 571 12.02 15.53 -2.32
C ALA A 571 13.33 16.12 -2.87
N ILE A 572 13.72 17.29 -2.37
CA ILE A 572 14.88 18.06 -2.85
C ILE A 572 16.23 17.47 -2.42
N GLY A 573 16.25 16.49 -1.51
CA GLY A 573 17.46 15.80 -1.07
C GLY A 573 18.42 16.67 -0.24
N CYS A 574 19.65 16.18 -0.07
CA CYS A 574 20.74 16.88 0.62
C CYS A 574 21.80 17.27 -0.39
N GLN A 575 21.69 18.47 -0.99
CA GLN A 575 22.56 18.93 -2.08
C GLN A 575 23.62 19.97 -1.69
N GLY A 576 23.73 20.29 -0.41
CA GLY A 576 24.79 21.16 0.12
C GLY A 576 25.90 20.34 0.76
N GLY A 577 27.16 20.66 0.46
CA GLY A 577 28.29 20.11 1.19
C GLY A 577 28.45 20.77 2.57
N ARG A 578 28.97 20.04 3.54
CA ARG A 578 29.31 20.59 4.87
C ARG A 578 30.75 21.06 4.87
N LYS A 579 30.97 22.21 5.52
CA LYS A 579 32.29 22.75 5.85
C LYS A 579 32.73 22.24 7.21
N ALA A 580 34.07 22.18 7.41
CA ALA A 580 34.65 21.70 8.67
C ALA A 580 34.71 22.78 9.76
N GLY A 581 34.60 24.04 9.40
CA GLY A 581 34.77 25.18 10.31
C GLY A 581 36.21 25.40 10.74
N ILE A 582 37.17 25.07 9.88
CA ILE A 582 38.60 25.16 10.15
C ILE A 582 39.24 26.30 9.36
N PRO A 583 40.35 26.89 9.85
CA PRO A 583 41.11 27.91 9.11
C PRO A 583 41.53 27.41 7.73
N GLY A 584 41.41 28.26 6.73
CA GLY A 584 41.87 28.01 5.36
C GLY A 584 40.85 27.23 4.46
N GLU A 585 39.69 26.87 4.95
CA GLU A 585 38.71 26.10 4.18
C GLU A 585 38.02 26.82 3.00
N ASP A 586 38.22 28.18 2.93
CA ASP A 586 37.72 29.01 1.82
C ASP A 586 38.77 29.28 0.76
N ALA A 587 39.99 28.69 0.87
CA ALA A 587 41.09 28.90 -0.06
C ALA A 587 40.83 28.27 -1.44
N GLU A 588 41.46 28.86 -2.46
CA GLU A 588 41.49 28.24 -3.81
C GLU A 588 42.14 26.85 -3.74
N GLY A 589 41.45 25.83 -4.23
CA GLY A 589 41.87 24.44 -4.16
C GLY A 589 41.09 23.60 -3.12
N VAL A 590 40.25 24.23 -2.30
CA VAL A 590 39.31 23.53 -1.40
C VAL A 590 37.93 23.42 -2.05
N MET A 591 37.34 22.25 -2.05
CA MET A 591 35.97 22.02 -2.48
C MET A 591 35.24 21.06 -1.52
N THR A 592 33.94 21.21 -1.41
CA THR A 592 33.13 20.14 -0.77
C THR A 592 33.00 18.95 -1.70
N ALA A 593 32.78 17.75 -1.16
CA ALA A 593 32.56 16.53 -1.95
C ALA A 593 31.42 16.71 -2.95
N VAL A 594 30.32 17.35 -2.51
CA VAL A 594 29.13 17.57 -3.34
C VAL A 594 29.41 18.46 -4.52
N ASP A 595 30.15 19.56 -4.30
CA ASP A 595 30.52 20.52 -5.37
C ASP A 595 31.49 19.90 -6.37
N PHE A 596 32.47 19.14 -5.87
CA PHE A 596 33.43 18.44 -6.72
C PHE A 596 32.74 17.39 -7.59
N LEU A 597 31.94 16.48 -7.00
CA LEU A 597 31.25 15.43 -7.75
C LEU A 597 30.24 16.00 -8.75
N ARG A 598 29.57 17.12 -8.41
CA ARG A 598 28.69 17.85 -9.33
C ARG A 598 29.48 18.39 -10.53
N THR A 599 30.64 18.98 -10.29
CA THR A 599 31.52 19.51 -11.35
C THR A 599 31.97 18.39 -12.27
N VAL A 600 32.49 17.31 -11.71
CA VAL A 600 32.92 16.12 -12.49
C VAL A 600 31.77 15.46 -13.21
N GLY A 601 30.58 15.37 -12.58
CA GLY A 601 29.37 14.82 -13.20
C GLY A 601 28.85 15.64 -14.38
N ALA A 602 29.18 16.95 -14.43
CA ALA A 602 28.88 17.83 -15.57
C ALA A 602 29.96 17.74 -16.64
N ASP A 603 31.23 17.64 -16.23
CA ASP A 603 32.39 17.57 -17.12
C ASP A 603 33.47 16.61 -16.56
N GLU A 604 33.50 15.38 -17.07
CA GLU A 604 34.46 14.35 -16.67
C GLU A 604 35.89 14.66 -17.05
N SER A 605 36.15 15.70 -17.86
CA SER A 605 37.47 16.21 -18.22
C SER A 605 38.00 17.25 -17.25
N TYR A 606 37.26 17.61 -16.18
CA TYR A 606 37.65 18.58 -15.17
C TYR A 606 39.05 18.24 -14.59
N PRO A 607 40.06 19.13 -14.71
CA PRO A 607 41.42 18.77 -14.31
C PRO A 607 41.63 18.86 -12.79
N VAL A 608 42.10 17.80 -12.18
CA VAL A 608 42.67 17.81 -10.83
C VAL A 608 44.19 17.71 -10.96
N THR A 609 44.89 18.81 -10.70
CA THR A 609 46.36 18.87 -10.79
C THR A 609 47.00 18.77 -9.42
N GLY A 610 48.15 18.10 -9.34
CA GLY A 610 48.95 17.97 -8.12
C GLY A 610 48.39 16.89 -7.17
N LYS A 611 48.73 17.03 -5.89
CA LYS A 611 48.39 16.10 -4.83
C LYS A 611 47.03 16.46 -4.23
N ALA A 612 46.14 15.48 -4.14
CA ALA A 612 44.81 15.65 -3.59
C ALA A 612 44.65 14.95 -2.23
N VAL A 613 44.01 15.61 -1.30
CA VAL A 613 43.62 15.06 0.01
C VAL A 613 42.12 15.07 0.13
N VAL A 614 41.54 13.92 0.52
CA VAL A 614 40.11 13.75 0.81
C VAL A 614 39.93 13.57 2.31
N VAL A 615 39.09 14.41 2.92
CA VAL A 615 38.75 14.34 4.35
C VAL A 615 37.41 13.67 4.53
N GLY A 616 37.38 12.46 5.07
CA GLY A 616 36.20 11.68 5.33
C GLY A 616 36.37 10.17 5.08
N GLY A 617 35.54 9.32 5.69
CA GLY A 617 35.67 7.86 5.65
C GLY A 617 34.46 7.14 5.09
N GLY A 618 33.46 7.84 4.52
CA GLY A 618 32.26 7.23 3.94
C GLY A 618 32.36 6.95 2.43
N ASN A 619 31.35 6.29 1.86
CA ASN A 619 31.31 5.96 0.42
C ASN A 619 31.47 7.19 -0.48
N VAL A 620 30.94 8.34 -0.09
CA VAL A 620 31.12 9.60 -0.84
C VAL A 620 32.58 10.03 -0.88
N ALA A 621 33.35 9.80 0.21
CA ALA A 621 34.78 10.11 0.22
C ALA A 621 35.55 9.17 -0.73
N ILE A 622 35.17 7.89 -0.78
CA ILE A 622 35.72 6.94 -1.77
C ILE A 622 35.40 7.41 -3.21
N ASP A 623 34.17 7.83 -3.48
CA ASP A 623 33.76 8.34 -4.80
C ASP A 623 34.59 9.55 -5.22
N VAL A 624 34.81 10.50 -4.28
CA VAL A 624 35.64 11.68 -4.50
C VAL A 624 37.08 11.29 -4.79
N ALA A 625 37.66 10.39 -4.01
CA ALA A 625 39.05 9.97 -4.16
C ALA A 625 39.26 9.29 -5.53
N ARG A 626 38.41 8.37 -5.90
CA ARG A 626 38.46 7.67 -7.19
C ARG A 626 38.19 8.60 -8.37
N ALA A 627 37.27 9.58 -8.22
CA ALA A 627 37.05 10.60 -9.24
C ALA A 627 38.26 11.54 -9.40
N ALA A 628 38.87 11.99 -8.30
CA ALA A 628 40.07 12.83 -8.35
C ALA A 628 41.24 12.12 -9.06
N GLN A 629 41.40 10.81 -8.82
CA GLN A 629 42.42 9.99 -9.53
C GLN A 629 42.15 9.99 -11.03
N ARG A 630 40.89 9.79 -11.46
CA ARG A 630 40.52 9.81 -12.89
C ARG A 630 40.66 11.17 -13.55
N CYS A 631 40.47 12.23 -12.79
CA CYS A 631 40.61 13.60 -13.23
C CYS A 631 42.09 14.06 -13.32
N GLY A 632 43.06 13.17 -13.04
CA GLY A 632 44.47 13.43 -13.27
C GLY A 632 45.29 13.86 -12.06
N ALA A 633 44.81 13.65 -10.81
CA ALA A 633 45.61 13.87 -9.61
C ALA A 633 46.89 13.02 -9.63
N GLU A 634 48.03 13.62 -9.25
CA GLU A 634 49.34 12.93 -9.14
C GLU A 634 49.30 11.83 -8.06
N SER A 635 48.62 12.10 -6.98
CA SER A 635 48.36 11.14 -5.89
C SER A 635 47.13 11.57 -5.11
N VAL A 636 46.41 10.58 -4.55
CA VAL A 636 45.23 10.81 -3.73
C VAL A 636 45.38 10.12 -2.38
N ALA A 637 45.20 10.88 -1.30
CA ALA A 637 45.25 10.38 0.07
C ALA A 637 43.92 10.70 0.80
N MET A 638 43.33 9.71 1.43
CA MET A 638 42.15 9.86 2.26
C MET A 638 42.52 9.86 3.75
N PHE A 639 41.87 10.74 4.51
CA PHE A 639 42.00 10.81 5.97
C PHE A 639 40.63 10.78 6.62
N CYS A 640 40.45 9.89 7.63
CA CYS A 640 39.18 9.75 8.34
C CYS A 640 39.39 9.65 9.86
N LEU A 641 38.32 9.98 10.59
CA LEU A 641 38.27 9.92 12.05
C LEU A 641 38.31 8.50 12.58
N GLU A 642 37.60 7.60 11.90
CA GLU A 642 37.38 6.22 12.31
C GLU A 642 38.64 5.36 12.16
N PRO A 643 38.79 4.32 13.00
CA PRO A 643 39.76 3.26 12.74
C PRO A 643 39.33 2.44 11.52
N ARG A 644 40.27 1.74 10.90
CA ARG A 644 40.06 1.04 9.60
C ARG A 644 38.87 0.06 9.61
N ASP A 645 38.70 -0.67 10.71
CA ASP A 645 37.66 -1.66 10.92
C ASP A 645 36.28 -1.07 11.22
N LYS A 646 36.18 0.24 11.37
CA LYS A 646 34.94 0.98 11.64
C LYS A 646 34.67 2.12 10.63
N MET A 647 35.35 2.11 9.51
CA MET A 647 35.06 3.07 8.44
C MET A 647 33.61 2.92 7.98
N PRO A 648 32.89 4.04 7.74
CA PRO A 648 31.49 3.97 7.25
C PRO A 648 31.37 3.47 5.79
N ALA A 649 32.46 3.53 5.00
CA ALA A 649 32.49 3.00 3.64
C ALA A 649 32.42 1.47 3.65
N SER A 650 31.84 0.87 2.61
CA SER A 650 31.79 -0.59 2.45
C SER A 650 33.18 -1.14 2.14
N GLU A 651 33.47 -2.36 2.62
CA GLU A 651 34.75 -3.03 2.38
C GLU A 651 35.08 -3.20 0.88
N GLU A 652 34.05 -3.45 0.06
CA GLU A 652 34.21 -3.55 -1.40
C GLU A 652 34.74 -2.22 -1.99
N GLU A 653 34.11 -1.09 -1.62
CA GLU A 653 34.52 0.22 -2.12
C GLU A 653 35.90 0.63 -1.61
N ILE A 654 36.23 0.27 -0.37
CA ILE A 654 37.56 0.50 0.18
C ILE A 654 38.60 -0.32 -0.61
N ALA A 655 38.30 -1.60 -0.89
CA ALA A 655 39.20 -2.45 -1.69
C ALA A 655 39.42 -1.86 -3.10
N GLU A 656 38.36 -1.44 -3.76
CA GLU A 656 38.44 -0.80 -5.10
C GLU A 656 39.28 0.46 -5.08
N ALA A 657 39.16 1.30 -4.05
CA ALA A 657 40.00 2.52 -3.92
C ALA A 657 41.47 2.19 -3.73
N LEU A 658 41.79 1.17 -2.91
CA LEU A 658 43.16 0.71 -2.70
C LEU A 658 43.78 0.10 -3.98
N GLU A 659 43.00 -0.65 -4.77
CA GLU A 659 43.42 -1.17 -6.09
C GLU A 659 43.72 -0.03 -7.09
N GLU A 660 43.09 1.12 -6.92
CA GLU A 660 43.30 2.34 -7.73
C GLU A 660 44.38 3.29 -7.16
N ASP A 661 45.27 2.77 -6.29
CA ASP A 661 46.39 3.49 -5.69
C ASP A 661 45.98 4.65 -4.76
N VAL A 662 44.75 4.68 -4.25
CA VAL A 662 44.34 5.65 -3.20
C VAL A 662 44.89 5.19 -1.86
N THR A 663 45.59 6.06 -1.15
CA THR A 663 46.08 5.77 0.21
C THR A 663 45.03 6.17 1.25
N ILE A 664 44.83 5.35 2.30
CA ILE A 664 43.86 5.62 3.37
C ILE A 664 44.58 5.64 4.72
N ASP A 665 44.46 6.73 5.44
CA ASP A 665 45.05 6.94 6.75
C ASP A 665 43.95 7.23 7.79
N CYS A 666 43.82 6.37 8.78
CA CYS A 666 42.75 6.37 9.75
C CYS A 666 43.12 6.99 11.10
N GLY A 667 42.12 7.49 11.83
CA GLY A 667 42.32 8.10 13.16
C GLY A 667 42.83 9.53 13.13
N TRP A 668 42.46 10.29 12.07
CA TRP A 668 42.88 11.68 11.89
C TRP A 668 41.70 12.61 11.60
N GLY A 669 41.58 13.70 12.37
CA GLY A 669 40.64 14.80 12.08
C GLY A 669 41.36 16.06 11.56
N PRO A 670 40.71 16.83 10.67
CA PRO A 670 41.32 18.04 10.14
C PRO A 670 41.46 19.13 11.24
N LYS A 671 42.55 19.87 11.24
CA LYS A 671 42.84 20.98 12.17
C LYS A 671 42.84 22.33 11.46
N GLU A 672 43.61 22.45 10.39
CA GLU A 672 43.68 23.66 9.57
C GLU A 672 44.20 23.35 8.16
N ILE A 673 43.88 24.17 7.20
CA ILE A 673 44.36 24.10 5.81
C ILE A 673 45.40 25.21 5.65
N LEU A 674 46.62 24.81 5.25
CA LEU A 674 47.72 25.72 5.01
C LEU A 674 47.57 26.35 3.65
N THR A 675 47.78 27.67 3.61
CA THR A 675 47.61 28.45 2.38
C THR A 675 48.78 29.39 2.14
N GLU A 676 49.13 29.57 0.87
CA GLU A 676 50.08 30.61 0.41
C GLU A 676 49.46 31.36 -0.76
N ASN A 677 49.42 32.68 -0.67
CA ASN A 677 48.77 33.56 -1.66
C ASN A 677 47.28 33.18 -1.96
N GLY A 678 46.54 32.70 -0.94
CA GLY A 678 45.16 32.31 -1.07
C GLY A 678 44.92 30.90 -1.67
N ARG A 679 45.97 30.13 -1.95
CA ARG A 679 45.93 28.76 -2.50
C ARG A 679 46.39 27.74 -1.47
N VAL A 680 45.82 26.55 -1.57
CA VAL A 680 46.19 25.41 -0.71
C VAL A 680 47.65 24.99 -0.98
N THR A 681 48.39 24.75 0.11
CA THR A 681 49.76 24.19 0.09
C THR A 681 49.87 22.94 0.96
N GLY A 682 48.87 22.68 1.81
CA GLY A 682 48.84 21.52 2.66
C GLY A 682 47.65 21.53 3.62
N ILE A 683 47.54 20.49 4.41
CA ILE A 683 46.54 20.38 5.49
C ILE A 683 47.19 19.78 6.74
N VAL A 684 46.83 20.30 7.89
CA VAL A 684 47.25 19.78 9.20
C VAL A 684 46.11 18.96 9.80
N PHE A 685 46.44 17.76 10.22
CA PHE A 685 45.56 16.87 10.95
C PHE A 685 45.96 16.76 12.42
N LYS A 686 44.99 16.41 13.24
CA LYS A 686 45.16 16.05 14.66
C LYS A 686 44.65 14.63 14.93
N ARG A 687 45.31 13.92 15.83
CA ARG A 687 44.97 12.54 16.16
C ARG A 687 43.56 12.46 16.73
N CYS A 688 42.69 11.65 16.17
CA CYS A 688 41.41 11.28 16.74
C CYS A 688 41.56 10.08 17.69
N VAL A 689 41.36 10.31 18.99
CA VAL A 689 41.52 9.27 20.02
C VAL A 689 40.25 8.50 20.26
N SER A 690 39.08 9.09 19.97
CA SER A 690 37.80 8.45 20.01
C SER A 690 36.81 9.16 19.09
N VAL A 691 36.00 8.43 18.35
CA VAL A 691 34.94 8.97 17.47
C VAL A 691 33.60 9.07 18.19
N TRP A 692 33.36 8.19 19.15
CA TRP A 692 32.12 8.10 19.90
C TRP A 692 32.30 8.30 21.39
N ASP A 693 31.26 8.85 22.03
CA ASP A 693 31.20 8.94 23.48
C ASP A 693 30.86 7.56 24.12
N LYS A 694 30.71 7.56 25.43
CA LYS A 694 30.39 6.35 26.24
C LYS A 694 29.00 5.78 25.91
N ASP A 695 28.11 6.60 25.37
CA ASP A 695 26.74 6.23 24.98
C ASP A 695 26.65 5.87 23.49
N GLY A 696 27.78 5.78 22.78
CA GLY A 696 27.84 5.47 21.34
C GLY A 696 27.39 6.60 20.43
N LYS A 697 27.28 7.84 20.93
CA LYS A 697 26.96 9.02 20.12
C LYS A 697 28.21 9.60 19.48
N PHE A 698 28.07 10.12 18.25
CA PHE A 698 29.18 10.79 17.56
C PHE A 698 29.61 12.04 18.33
N ALA A 699 30.83 11.97 18.90
CA ALA A 699 31.46 12.99 19.73
C ALA A 699 32.99 12.84 19.66
N PRO A 700 33.65 13.20 18.55
CA PRO A 700 35.07 12.95 18.34
C PRO A 700 35.93 13.71 19.35
N ALA A 701 36.86 12.98 19.97
CA ALA A 701 37.87 13.54 20.87
C ALA A 701 39.25 13.49 20.23
N TYR A 702 40.04 14.50 20.46
CA TYR A 702 41.32 14.68 19.78
C TYR A 702 42.49 14.88 20.77
N ASP A 703 43.68 14.40 20.38
CA ASP A 703 44.94 14.86 20.94
C ASP A 703 45.46 16.02 20.08
N GLU A 704 45.40 17.23 20.63
CA GLU A 704 45.81 18.45 19.94
C GLU A 704 47.34 18.56 19.71
N ASN A 705 48.12 17.75 20.43
CA ASN A 705 49.59 17.74 20.35
C ASN A 705 50.12 16.72 19.34
N ASP A 706 49.36 15.65 19.06
CA ASP A 706 49.70 14.68 18.00
C ASP A 706 49.15 15.18 16.67
N THR A 707 49.97 15.86 15.90
CA THR A 707 49.60 16.48 14.62
C THR A 707 50.39 15.91 13.45
N LYS A 708 49.77 15.88 12.28
CA LYS A 708 50.37 15.43 11.03
C LYS A 708 50.10 16.46 9.91
N THR A 709 51.20 17.00 9.35
CA THR A 709 51.11 17.90 8.21
C THR A 709 51.27 17.13 6.90
N VAL A 710 50.33 17.34 5.98
CA VAL A 710 50.31 16.69 4.66
C VAL A 710 50.35 17.76 3.58
N PRO A 711 51.43 17.83 2.78
CA PRO A 711 51.50 18.70 1.63
C PRO A 711 50.53 18.29 0.54
N CYS A 712 49.71 19.22 0.05
CA CYS A 712 48.72 18.96 -1.02
C CYS A 712 48.38 20.27 -1.74
N ASP A 713 47.87 20.13 -2.98
CA ASP A 713 47.40 21.20 -3.82
C ASP A 713 45.88 21.33 -3.87
N ARG A 714 45.18 20.23 -3.46
CA ARG A 714 43.70 20.13 -3.44
C ARG A 714 43.24 19.48 -2.16
N VAL A 715 42.15 20.01 -1.58
CA VAL A 715 41.45 19.41 -0.42
C VAL A 715 39.99 19.25 -0.74
N PHE A 716 39.50 18.04 -0.58
CA PHE A 716 38.07 17.71 -0.74
C PHE A 716 37.44 17.33 0.60
N LEU A 717 36.45 18.14 1.06
CA LEU A 717 35.79 17.94 2.33
C LEU A 717 34.56 17.03 2.13
N SER A 718 34.65 15.77 2.56
CA SER A 718 33.60 14.76 2.47
C SER A 718 33.04 14.41 3.86
N ILE A 719 32.66 15.41 4.64
CA ILE A 719 32.25 15.33 6.05
C ILE A 719 30.74 15.48 6.27
N GLY A 720 29.98 15.16 5.27
CA GLY A 720 28.51 15.12 5.30
C GLY A 720 27.86 16.11 4.36
N GLN A 721 26.53 16.02 4.34
CA GLN A 721 25.67 16.79 3.43
C GLN A 721 24.65 17.59 4.23
N SER A 722 24.03 18.60 3.60
CA SER A 722 23.01 19.47 4.19
C SER A 722 21.86 19.71 3.22
N ILE A 723 20.70 20.01 3.78
CA ILE A 723 19.50 20.37 3.01
C ILE A 723 19.57 21.86 2.72
N LEU A 724 19.33 22.23 1.47
CA LEU A 724 19.27 23.61 1.00
C LEU A 724 17.82 23.97 0.69
N TRP A 725 17.10 24.50 1.68
CA TRP A 725 15.70 24.88 1.54
C TRP A 725 15.47 26.14 0.70
N GLY A 726 16.42 27.11 0.70
CA GLY A 726 16.18 28.39 0.07
C GLY A 726 14.90 29.04 0.60
N ASP A 727 14.09 29.59 -0.31
CA ASP A 727 12.77 30.18 0.02
C ASP A 727 11.60 29.20 -0.17
N LEU A 728 11.87 27.89 -0.42
CA LEU A 728 10.84 26.88 -0.73
C LEU A 728 9.74 26.82 0.36
N LEU A 729 10.12 26.88 1.63
CA LEU A 729 9.19 26.76 2.76
C LEU A 729 8.66 28.11 3.28
N LYS A 730 9.00 29.22 2.63
CA LYS A 730 8.57 30.55 3.05
C LYS A 730 7.05 30.67 3.07
N GLY A 731 6.52 31.03 4.24
CA GLY A 731 5.09 31.15 4.45
C GLY A 731 4.35 29.84 4.75
N SER A 732 5.03 28.67 4.70
CA SER A 732 4.46 27.38 5.05
C SER A 732 4.52 27.10 6.56
N LYS A 733 3.70 26.14 7.03
CA LYS A 733 3.72 25.63 8.42
C LYS A 733 4.64 24.43 8.61
N VAL A 734 5.46 24.10 7.63
CA VAL A 734 6.39 22.97 7.72
C VAL A 734 7.42 23.23 8.81
N GLU A 735 7.51 22.35 9.78
CA GLU A 735 8.47 22.42 10.86
C GLU A 735 9.78 21.74 10.48
N LEU A 736 10.90 22.29 10.93
CA LEU A 736 12.23 21.73 10.74
C LEU A 736 12.78 21.21 12.07
N GLY A 737 13.25 19.96 12.04
CA GLY A 737 13.82 19.27 13.19
C GLY A 737 15.35 19.23 13.18
N ARG A 738 15.90 18.21 13.84
CA ARG A 738 17.35 17.98 13.93
C ARG A 738 17.99 17.85 12.54
N GLY A 739 19.10 18.52 12.33
CA GLY A 739 19.82 18.48 11.05
C GLY A 739 19.11 19.24 9.93
N ASN A 740 18.20 20.16 10.26
CA ASN A 740 17.39 20.93 9.33
C ASN A 740 16.46 20.08 8.44
N GLY A 741 16.14 18.85 8.88
CA GLY A 741 15.20 17.95 8.21
C GLY A 741 13.74 18.34 8.48
N ALA A 742 12.84 18.06 7.54
CA ALA A 742 11.41 18.31 7.74
C ALA A 742 10.81 17.34 8.77
N VAL A 743 9.92 17.86 9.61
CA VAL A 743 9.13 17.06 10.55
C VAL A 743 7.86 16.58 9.85
N ALA A 744 7.61 15.28 9.88
CA ALA A 744 6.43 14.67 9.28
C ALA A 744 6.01 13.41 10.05
N ASP A 745 4.76 13.01 9.88
CA ASP A 745 4.24 11.74 10.40
C ASP A 745 4.93 10.55 9.73
N SER A 746 5.34 9.57 10.52
CA SER A 746 6.17 8.45 10.06
C SER A 746 5.43 7.44 9.17
N LEU A 747 4.10 7.39 9.22
CA LEU A 747 3.26 6.52 8.39
C LEU A 747 2.81 7.22 7.11
N THR A 748 2.43 8.48 7.22
CA THR A 748 1.81 9.22 6.12
C THR A 748 2.76 10.15 5.38
N TYR A 749 3.90 10.46 5.98
CA TYR A 749 4.88 11.43 5.46
C TYR A 749 4.29 12.86 5.30
N GLN A 750 3.13 13.13 5.94
CA GLN A 750 2.48 14.43 5.95
C GLN A 750 3.14 15.36 6.97
N THR A 751 3.35 16.61 6.60
CA THR A 751 3.88 17.66 7.48
C THR A 751 2.77 18.36 8.26
N ALA A 752 3.12 19.37 9.07
CA ALA A 752 2.14 20.26 9.71
C ALA A 752 1.33 21.09 8.71
N GLU A 753 1.82 21.28 7.47
CA GLU A 753 1.03 21.81 6.34
C GLU A 753 0.31 20.65 5.65
N PRO A 754 -1.04 20.57 5.70
CA PRO A 754 -1.78 19.37 5.33
C PRO A 754 -1.59 18.90 3.88
N ASP A 755 -1.36 19.80 2.95
CA ASP A 755 -1.15 19.50 1.52
C ASP A 755 0.32 19.22 1.14
N ILE A 756 1.24 19.27 2.13
CA ILE A 756 2.68 19.06 1.93
C ILE A 756 3.11 17.73 2.56
N PHE A 757 3.67 16.89 1.72
CA PHE A 757 4.29 15.62 2.06
C PHE A 757 5.78 15.68 1.75
N VAL A 758 6.59 14.93 2.51
CA VAL A 758 8.05 14.94 2.36
C VAL A 758 8.60 13.53 2.27
N GLY A 759 9.76 13.35 1.65
CA GLY A 759 10.43 12.05 1.64
C GLY A 759 11.82 12.09 1.05
N GLY A 760 12.55 10.98 1.19
CA GLY A 760 13.99 10.94 0.93
C GLY A 760 14.79 11.72 1.97
N ASP A 761 15.95 12.24 1.60
CA ASP A 761 16.91 12.81 2.53
C ASP A 761 16.44 14.07 3.29
N VAL A 762 15.44 14.77 2.76
CA VAL A 762 14.84 15.94 3.47
C VAL A 762 14.09 15.54 4.74
N TYR A 763 13.69 14.26 4.84
CA TYR A 763 12.98 13.70 5.99
C TYR A 763 13.87 12.77 6.83
N THR A 764 14.58 11.85 6.17
CA THR A 764 15.34 10.80 6.85
C THR A 764 16.81 11.17 7.13
N GLY A 765 17.29 12.31 6.62
CA GLY A 765 18.72 12.57 6.43
C GLY A 765 19.29 11.75 5.27
N PRO A 766 20.57 11.93 4.91
CA PRO A 766 21.20 11.21 3.82
C PRO A 766 21.15 9.69 4.02
N LYS A 767 20.54 9.01 3.04
CA LYS A 767 20.42 7.54 2.99
C LYS A 767 20.66 7.05 1.56
N PHE A 768 20.45 5.74 1.34
CA PHE A 768 20.63 5.13 0.03
C PHE A 768 19.43 5.36 -0.89
N ALA A 769 19.63 5.24 -2.19
CA ALA A 769 18.59 5.43 -3.20
C ALA A 769 17.35 4.56 -2.96
N ILE A 770 17.52 3.32 -2.48
CA ILE A 770 16.41 2.41 -2.19
C ILE A 770 15.54 2.88 -1.01
N ASP A 771 16.11 3.58 -0.02
CA ASP A 771 15.35 4.19 1.07
C ASP A 771 14.49 5.35 0.55
N ALA A 772 15.06 6.16 -0.36
CA ALA A 772 14.33 7.25 -1.00
C ALA A 772 13.19 6.75 -1.92
N ILE A 773 13.42 5.66 -2.64
CA ILE A 773 12.40 4.99 -3.47
C ILE A 773 11.24 4.51 -2.60
N ALA A 774 11.53 3.85 -1.48
CA ALA A 774 10.51 3.39 -0.54
C ALA A 774 9.67 4.56 0.01
N ALA A 775 10.33 5.66 0.41
CA ALA A 775 9.64 6.87 0.88
C ALA A 775 8.74 7.48 -0.21
N GLY A 776 9.19 7.49 -1.47
CA GLY A 776 8.40 7.97 -2.61
C GLY A 776 7.12 7.18 -2.83
N ARG A 777 7.18 5.84 -2.70
CA ARG A 777 6.00 4.97 -2.80
C ARG A 777 4.99 5.26 -1.69
N GLU A 778 5.44 5.37 -0.45
CA GLU A 778 4.54 5.67 0.68
C GLU A 778 3.94 7.08 0.57
N GLY A 779 4.73 8.06 0.12
CA GLY A 779 4.26 9.42 -0.17
C GLY A 779 3.17 9.42 -1.25
N ALA A 780 3.33 8.65 -2.33
CA ALA A 780 2.32 8.53 -3.39
C ALA A 780 0.98 7.97 -2.87
N ILE A 781 1.01 6.97 -1.96
CA ILE A 781 -0.20 6.44 -1.34
C ILE A 781 -0.90 7.51 -0.50
N SER A 782 -0.15 8.29 0.28
CA SER A 782 -0.70 9.35 1.12
C SER A 782 -1.29 10.49 0.28
N ILE A 783 -0.59 10.91 -0.76
CA ILE A 783 -1.06 11.96 -1.67
C ILE A 783 -2.34 11.51 -2.41
N HIS A 784 -2.36 10.28 -2.94
CA HIS A 784 -3.57 9.72 -3.56
C HIS A 784 -4.78 9.82 -2.62
N ARG A 785 -4.59 9.48 -1.35
CA ARG A 785 -5.68 9.55 -0.37
C ARG A 785 -6.05 10.98 0.02
N PHE A 786 -5.07 11.87 0.11
CA PHE A 786 -5.28 13.27 0.47
C PHE A 786 -6.07 14.03 -0.59
N VAL A 787 -5.74 13.84 -1.87
CA VAL A 787 -6.40 14.58 -2.95
C VAL A 787 -7.79 14.05 -3.26
N GLN A 788 -8.10 12.82 -2.85
CA GLN A 788 -9.46 12.28 -2.96
C GLN A 788 -10.29 12.71 -1.76
N PRO A 789 -11.45 13.39 -1.99
CA PRO A 789 -12.24 13.99 -0.92
C PRO A 789 -12.72 12.93 0.09
N HIS A 790 -12.79 13.35 1.34
CA HIS A 790 -13.31 12.52 2.44
C HIS A 790 -12.61 11.17 2.64
N SER A 791 -11.33 11.08 2.26
CA SER A 791 -10.54 9.86 2.41
C SER A 791 -9.60 9.94 3.61
N SER A 792 -9.44 8.82 4.32
CA SER A 792 -8.51 8.69 5.44
C SER A 792 -7.09 8.37 4.95
N LEU A 793 -6.09 9.03 5.50
CA LEU A 793 -4.68 8.74 5.23
C LEU A 793 -4.22 7.41 5.84
N THR A 794 -4.86 6.93 6.90
CA THR A 794 -4.36 5.84 7.75
C THR A 794 -5.15 4.54 7.61
N ILE A 795 -6.45 4.60 7.35
CA ILE A 795 -7.31 3.41 7.25
C ILE A 795 -6.82 2.45 6.16
N GLY A 796 -6.58 1.19 6.54
CA GLY A 796 -6.14 0.15 5.62
C GLY A 796 -4.70 0.31 5.11
N ARG A 797 -3.88 1.17 5.69
CA ARG A 797 -2.43 1.20 5.44
C ARG A 797 -1.81 -0.11 5.90
N ASN A 798 -0.88 -0.62 5.10
CA ASN A 798 -0.20 -1.87 5.41
C ASN A 798 0.89 -1.62 6.47
N ARG A 799 0.56 -1.90 7.74
CA ARG A 799 1.51 -1.86 8.85
C ARG A 799 2.08 -3.26 9.05
N ARG A 800 3.27 -3.51 8.51
CA ARG A 800 3.91 -4.81 8.58
C ARG A 800 4.77 -4.92 9.84
N GLU A 801 4.61 -6.01 10.57
CA GLU A 801 5.53 -6.43 11.61
C GLU A 801 6.30 -7.65 11.13
N PHE A 802 7.62 -7.60 11.25
CA PHE A 802 8.51 -8.67 10.81
C PHE A 802 9.06 -9.42 12.02
N ILE A 803 8.97 -10.75 11.96
CA ILE A 803 9.63 -11.64 12.92
C ILE A 803 10.97 -12.03 12.33
N ALA A 804 12.06 -11.69 13.01
CA ALA A 804 13.40 -12.04 12.55
C ALA A 804 13.61 -13.56 12.55
N LEU A 805 14.20 -14.05 11.47
CA LEU A 805 14.59 -15.46 11.37
C LEU A 805 15.91 -15.68 12.11
N ASP A 806 15.96 -16.69 12.98
CA ASP A 806 17.22 -17.16 13.59
C ASP A 806 18.04 -17.93 12.54
N LYS A 807 18.91 -17.22 11.85
CA LYS A 807 19.71 -17.75 10.74
C LYS A 807 20.78 -18.74 11.20
N ASP A 808 21.27 -18.62 12.43
CA ASP A 808 22.38 -19.44 12.94
C ASP A 808 21.93 -20.86 13.30
N ASN A 809 20.63 -21.01 13.60
CA ASN A 809 20.01 -22.28 13.97
C ASN A 809 19.18 -22.90 12.83
N ILE A 810 19.29 -22.42 11.59
CA ILE A 810 18.59 -23.02 10.45
C ILE A 810 19.16 -24.41 10.14
N LYS A 811 18.24 -25.38 9.99
CA LYS A 811 18.55 -26.71 9.48
C LYS A 811 18.47 -26.71 7.95
N VAL A 812 19.61 -26.90 7.31
CA VAL A 812 19.70 -27.08 5.88
C VAL A 812 20.27 -28.47 5.62
N GLU A 813 19.41 -29.41 5.21
CA GLU A 813 19.81 -30.82 5.03
C GLU A 813 20.53 -31.04 3.71
N GLN A 814 20.13 -30.29 2.68
CA GLN A 814 20.73 -30.40 1.35
C GLN A 814 20.87 -29.01 0.73
N TYR A 815 22.07 -28.68 0.28
CA TYR A 815 22.35 -27.53 -0.56
C TYR A 815 23.48 -27.89 -1.53
N ASP A 816 23.49 -27.23 -2.67
CA ASP A 816 24.63 -27.36 -3.56
C ASP A 816 25.88 -26.70 -2.95
N ASN A 817 27.07 -27.17 -3.30
CA ASN A 817 28.33 -26.55 -2.89
C ASN A 817 28.84 -25.55 -3.96
N ALA A 818 27.92 -25.00 -4.77
CA ALA A 818 28.29 -24.09 -5.84
C ALA A 818 28.80 -22.76 -5.27
N SER A 819 29.90 -22.27 -5.79
CA SER A 819 30.47 -20.99 -5.41
C SER A 819 29.60 -19.83 -5.91
N ARG A 820 29.61 -18.73 -5.14
CA ARG A 820 29.00 -17.47 -5.57
C ARG A 820 29.60 -17.03 -6.91
N GLN A 821 28.73 -16.62 -7.82
CA GLN A 821 29.17 -16.07 -9.11
C GLN A 821 29.70 -14.64 -8.92
N ILE A 822 30.70 -14.32 -9.70
CA ILE A 822 31.37 -13.02 -9.69
C ILE A 822 31.24 -12.42 -11.10
N PRO A 823 30.87 -11.13 -11.22
CA PRO A 823 30.76 -10.46 -12.52
C PRO A 823 32.13 -10.39 -13.22
N GLY A 824 32.13 -10.49 -14.53
CA GLY A 824 33.33 -10.28 -15.33
C GLY A 824 33.77 -8.82 -15.30
N THR A 825 35.03 -8.57 -15.62
CA THR A 825 35.61 -7.23 -15.71
C THR A 825 35.93 -6.89 -17.16
N ARG A 826 35.65 -5.69 -17.61
CA ARG A 826 36.04 -5.20 -18.95
C ARG A 826 37.57 -5.09 -19.05
N LYS A 827 38.14 -5.70 -20.05
CA LYS A 827 39.60 -5.65 -20.30
C LYS A 827 40.02 -4.47 -21.16
N ASP A 828 39.05 -3.83 -21.83
CA ASP A 828 39.23 -2.68 -22.71
C ASP A 828 39.16 -1.34 -21.99
N VAL A 829 38.93 -1.34 -20.67
CA VAL A 829 38.80 -0.14 -19.82
C VAL A 829 39.97 -0.08 -18.85
N ASP A 830 40.67 1.04 -18.87
CA ASP A 830 41.64 1.37 -17.81
C ASP A 830 40.85 1.90 -16.59
N HIS A 831 40.70 1.07 -15.56
CA HIS A 831 39.91 1.35 -14.36
C HIS A 831 40.38 2.58 -13.57
N LYS A 832 41.65 2.96 -13.73
CA LYS A 832 42.23 4.12 -13.04
C LYS A 832 41.98 5.45 -13.75
N LYS A 833 41.59 5.40 -15.03
CA LYS A 833 41.45 6.61 -15.87
C LYS A 833 40.07 6.79 -16.50
N SER A 834 39.32 5.73 -16.63
CA SER A 834 38.04 5.76 -17.32
C SER A 834 36.86 5.98 -16.36
N PHE A 835 35.88 6.76 -16.79
CA PHE A 835 34.60 6.92 -16.14
C PHE A 835 33.56 5.88 -16.60
N ARG A 836 33.94 4.89 -17.36
CA ARG A 836 33.04 3.77 -17.72
C ARG A 836 33.00 2.72 -16.61
N ASP A 837 31.80 2.08 -16.44
CA ASP A 837 31.66 0.93 -15.53
C ASP A 837 32.56 -0.23 -16.00
N ALA A 838 33.41 -0.67 -15.11
CA ALA A 838 34.35 -1.75 -15.32
C ALA A 838 33.70 -3.15 -15.20
N LYS A 839 32.61 -3.27 -14.45
CA LYS A 839 31.93 -4.52 -14.15
C LYS A 839 30.93 -4.89 -15.25
N LEU A 840 31.11 -6.03 -15.86
CA LEU A 840 30.14 -6.61 -16.82
C LEU A 840 28.91 -7.13 -16.07
N PRO A 841 27.70 -7.05 -16.66
CA PRO A 841 26.57 -7.82 -16.17
C PRO A 841 26.88 -9.33 -16.16
N PHE A 842 26.18 -10.10 -15.33
CA PHE A 842 26.23 -11.56 -15.42
C PHE A 842 25.85 -12.06 -16.83
N THR A 843 26.38 -13.22 -17.19
CA THR A 843 25.87 -13.99 -18.33
C THR A 843 24.62 -14.76 -17.89
N GLU A 844 23.88 -15.29 -18.86
CA GLU A 844 22.69 -16.11 -18.56
C GLU A 844 23.06 -17.37 -17.79
N GLU A 845 24.21 -17.98 -18.09
CA GLU A 845 24.73 -19.14 -17.36
C GLU A 845 25.07 -18.79 -15.91
N GLN A 846 25.69 -17.63 -15.67
CA GLN A 846 25.97 -17.16 -14.32
C GLN A 846 24.66 -16.89 -13.54
N VAL A 847 23.65 -16.31 -14.19
CA VAL A 847 22.33 -16.10 -13.55
C VAL A 847 21.70 -17.44 -13.17
N LYS A 848 21.71 -18.44 -14.07
CA LYS A 848 21.19 -19.78 -13.77
C LYS A 848 21.94 -20.44 -12.62
N ALA A 849 23.26 -20.37 -12.63
CA ALA A 849 24.11 -20.94 -11.56
C ALA A 849 23.87 -20.24 -10.21
N GLU A 850 23.81 -18.90 -10.20
CA GLU A 850 23.64 -18.13 -8.97
C GLU A 850 22.25 -18.28 -8.38
N THR A 851 21.20 -18.25 -9.22
CA THR A 851 19.81 -18.41 -8.75
C THR A 851 19.51 -19.81 -8.21
N ALA A 852 20.21 -20.84 -8.71
CA ALA A 852 20.11 -22.22 -8.20
C ALA A 852 20.61 -22.33 -6.74
N ARG A 853 21.52 -21.49 -6.29
CA ARG A 853 22.01 -21.45 -4.92
C ARG A 853 20.98 -20.96 -3.90
N CYS A 854 19.85 -20.37 -4.33
CA CYS A 854 18.85 -19.80 -3.43
C CYS A 854 18.14 -20.90 -2.61
N LEU A 855 18.19 -20.78 -1.27
CA LEU A 855 17.62 -21.76 -0.35
C LEU A 855 16.09 -21.74 -0.29
N GLY A 856 15.42 -20.71 -0.82
CA GLY A 856 13.96 -20.58 -0.74
C GLY A 856 13.44 -20.56 0.70
N CYS A 857 13.94 -19.65 1.53
CA CYS A 857 13.73 -19.63 3.00
C CYS A 857 12.27 -19.53 3.42
N GLY A 858 11.44 -18.79 2.67
CA GLY A 858 10.06 -18.47 3.03
C GLY A 858 9.03 -19.13 2.14
N ALA A 859 7.81 -19.25 2.65
CA ALA A 859 6.62 -19.60 1.89
C ALA A 859 5.40 -18.88 2.50
N SER A 860 4.39 -18.60 1.69
CA SER A 860 3.13 -18.07 2.23
C SER A 860 2.39 -19.14 3.03
N VAL A 861 1.64 -18.69 4.02
CA VAL A 861 0.72 -19.52 4.82
C VAL A 861 -0.64 -18.85 4.88
N VAL A 862 -1.70 -19.63 5.03
CA VAL A 862 -3.07 -19.13 5.07
C VAL A 862 -3.71 -19.43 6.41
N ASP A 863 -4.30 -18.42 7.06
CA ASP A 863 -5.24 -18.62 8.15
C ASP A 863 -6.61 -18.99 7.57
N PRO A 864 -7.06 -20.27 7.69
CA PRO A 864 -8.31 -20.72 7.11
C PRO A 864 -9.54 -20.12 7.80
N ASN A 865 -9.37 -19.59 9.02
CA ASN A 865 -10.44 -18.95 9.76
C ASN A 865 -10.74 -17.54 9.25
N LYS A 866 -9.70 -16.80 8.86
CA LYS A 866 -9.84 -15.48 8.24
C LYS A 866 -10.05 -15.52 6.73
N CYS A 867 -9.66 -16.59 6.05
CA CYS A 867 -9.83 -16.72 4.61
C CYS A 867 -11.31 -16.69 4.23
N ILE A 868 -11.68 -15.77 3.34
CA ILE A 868 -13.07 -15.64 2.84
C ILE A 868 -13.30 -16.38 1.51
N GLY A 869 -12.28 -17.01 0.95
CA GLY A 869 -12.39 -17.78 -0.28
C GLY A 869 -12.68 -16.94 -1.53
N CYS A 870 -12.24 -15.69 -1.58
CA CYS A 870 -12.52 -14.79 -2.71
C CYS A 870 -11.68 -15.06 -3.97
N GLY A 871 -10.56 -15.80 -3.88
CA GLY A 871 -9.72 -16.15 -5.03
C GLY A 871 -8.74 -15.08 -5.51
N VAL A 872 -8.77 -13.85 -4.98
CA VAL A 872 -7.87 -12.77 -5.42
C VAL A 872 -6.39 -13.15 -5.30
N CYS A 873 -5.99 -13.83 -4.21
CA CYS A 873 -4.62 -14.30 -4.03
C CYS A 873 -4.21 -15.36 -5.07
N THR A 874 -5.13 -16.21 -5.50
CA THR A 874 -4.91 -17.26 -6.50
C THR A 874 -4.61 -16.64 -7.86
N THR A 875 -5.41 -15.68 -8.31
CA THR A 875 -5.24 -15.03 -9.62
C THR A 875 -4.00 -14.14 -9.70
N LYS A 876 -3.42 -13.74 -8.57
CA LYS A 876 -2.20 -12.93 -8.51
C LYS A 876 -0.93 -13.77 -8.33
N CYS A 877 -1.05 -15.09 -8.14
CA CYS A 877 0.11 -15.98 -7.98
C CYS A 877 0.61 -16.48 -9.34
N GLU A 878 1.71 -15.93 -9.82
CA GLU A 878 2.30 -16.30 -11.11
C GLU A 878 3.06 -17.63 -11.08
N PHE A 879 3.15 -18.24 -9.89
CA PHE A 879 3.80 -19.54 -9.69
C PHE A 879 2.80 -20.68 -9.48
N GLY A 880 1.49 -20.40 -9.50
CA GLY A 880 0.46 -21.40 -9.25
C GLY A 880 0.48 -22.00 -7.83
N ALA A 881 1.25 -21.38 -6.92
CA ALA A 881 1.52 -21.92 -5.59
C ALA A 881 0.37 -21.79 -4.60
N ILE A 882 -0.65 -20.99 -4.88
CA ILE A 882 -1.82 -20.83 -4.01
C ILE A 882 -3.09 -21.08 -4.82
N LYS A 883 -3.92 -22.01 -4.32
CA LYS A 883 -5.12 -22.46 -4.99
C LYS A 883 -6.30 -22.45 -4.04
N LEU A 884 -7.51 -22.29 -4.57
CA LEU A 884 -8.75 -22.45 -3.82
C LEU A 884 -9.16 -23.93 -3.77
N HIS A 885 -9.62 -24.36 -2.60
CA HIS A 885 -10.21 -25.67 -2.38
C HIS A 885 -11.59 -25.53 -1.76
N ARG A 886 -12.57 -26.28 -2.25
CA ARG A 886 -13.95 -26.26 -1.77
C ARG A 886 -14.08 -27.08 -0.50
N GLU A 887 -13.80 -26.45 0.65
CA GLU A 887 -13.76 -27.11 1.96
C GLU A 887 -15.00 -26.85 2.83
N ARG A 888 -15.83 -25.88 2.48
CA ARG A 888 -16.96 -25.39 3.26
C ARG A 888 -18.23 -25.28 2.41
N PRO A 889 -18.73 -26.39 1.84
CA PRO A 889 -19.86 -26.37 0.90
C PRO A 889 -21.12 -25.74 1.51
N GLU A 890 -21.30 -25.82 2.84
CA GLU A 890 -22.40 -25.19 3.56
C GLU A 890 -22.44 -23.66 3.42
N CYS A 891 -21.30 -23.01 3.12
CA CYS A 891 -21.23 -21.57 2.92
C CYS A 891 -21.91 -21.12 1.62
N SER A 892 -22.10 -21.99 0.64
CA SER A 892 -22.84 -21.71 -0.60
C SER A 892 -24.36 -21.96 -0.49
N ASN A 893 -24.84 -22.37 0.67
CA ASN A 893 -26.26 -22.54 0.90
C ASN A 893 -26.95 -21.17 1.03
N MET A 894 -27.57 -20.72 -0.04
CA MET A 894 -28.34 -19.48 -0.07
C MET A 894 -29.76 -19.73 0.46
N ILE A 895 -30.08 -19.09 1.57
CA ILE A 895 -31.37 -19.31 2.28
C ILE A 895 -32.15 -17.98 2.28
N PRO A 896 -33.46 -17.99 1.92
CA PRO A 896 -34.30 -16.81 2.05
C PRO A 896 -34.32 -16.26 3.47
N SER A 897 -34.35 -14.93 3.62
CA SER A 897 -34.24 -14.26 4.92
C SER A 897 -35.29 -14.72 5.94
N GLU A 898 -36.49 -15.07 5.49
CA GLU A 898 -37.59 -15.59 6.31
C GLU A 898 -37.26 -16.93 6.96
N LYS A 899 -36.35 -17.71 6.37
CA LYS A 899 -35.96 -19.05 6.82
C LYS A 899 -34.62 -19.11 7.56
N LYS A 900 -33.93 -17.99 7.76
CA LYS A 900 -32.58 -17.97 8.37
C LYS A 900 -32.58 -18.16 9.89
N LEU A 901 -33.62 -17.75 10.59
CA LEU A 901 -33.65 -17.72 12.06
C LEU A 901 -33.32 -19.08 12.73
N PRO A 902 -33.85 -20.22 12.28
CA PRO A 902 -33.48 -21.51 12.86
C PRO A 902 -32.00 -21.84 12.73
N TYR A 903 -31.38 -21.50 11.61
CA TYR A 903 -29.93 -21.71 11.38
C TYR A 903 -29.07 -20.87 12.32
N VAL A 904 -29.46 -19.62 12.55
CA VAL A 904 -28.75 -18.70 13.48
C VAL A 904 -28.87 -19.22 14.92
N LEU A 905 -30.05 -19.58 15.36
CA LEU A 905 -30.29 -20.13 16.71
C LEU A 905 -29.56 -21.46 16.92
N GLY A 906 -29.65 -22.37 15.94
CA GLY A 906 -28.96 -23.65 15.99
C GLY A 906 -27.43 -23.50 16.05
N ASN A 907 -26.87 -22.60 15.24
CA ASN A 907 -25.42 -22.31 15.27
C ASN A 907 -25.00 -21.66 16.60
N GLY A 908 -25.79 -20.69 17.09
CA GLY A 908 -25.52 -20.03 18.38
C GLY A 908 -25.51 -21.04 19.55
N ALA A 909 -26.48 -21.95 19.60
CA ALA A 909 -26.52 -23.02 20.61
C ALA A 909 -25.29 -23.95 20.50
N LYS A 910 -24.92 -24.39 19.29
CA LYS A 910 -23.74 -25.21 19.03
C LYS A 910 -22.46 -24.53 19.48
N GLN A 911 -22.30 -23.23 19.19
CA GLN A 911 -21.12 -22.46 19.60
C GLN A 911 -21.06 -22.28 21.12
N ALA A 912 -22.19 -21.95 21.76
CA ALA A 912 -22.26 -21.83 23.21
C ALA A 912 -21.85 -23.11 23.93
N LEU A 913 -22.30 -24.29 23.45
CA LEU A 913 -21.89 -25.59 23.97
C LEU A 913 -20.39 -25.84 23.78
N LYS A 914 -19.85 -25.59 22.59
CA LYS A 914 -18.41 -25.74 22.31
C LYS A 914 -17.55 -24.86 23.22
N ILE A 915 -17.91 -23.58 23.38
CA ILE A 915 -17.18 -22.63 24.25
C ILE A 915 -17.25 -23.13 25.71
N LYS A 916 -18.40 -23.61 26.17
CA LYS A 916 -18.56 -24.17 27.53
C LYS A 916 -17.63 -25.35 27.79
N PHE A 917 -17.43 -26.22 26.81
CA PHE A 917 -16.59 -27.41 26.94
C PHE A 917 -15.11 -27.17 26.61
N SER A 918 -14.76 -26.09 25.89
CA SER A 918 -13.37 -25.76 25.56
C SER A 918 -12.60 -25.14 26.73
N LYS A 919 -13.26 -24.54 27.72
CA LYS A 919 -12.66 -23.89 28.89
C LYS A 919 -11.73 -24.77 29.76
N LYS A 920 -11.52 -26.02 29.42
CA LYS A 920 -10.61 -26.96 30.12
C LYS A 920 -9.18 -26.98 29.56
N LYS A 921 -8.83 -26.17 28.55
CA LYS A 921 -7.51 -26.19 27.89
C LYS A 921 -6.66 -24.95 28.12
N GLU A 922 -7.15 -23.96 28.87
CA GLU A 922 -6.41 -22.71 29.17
C GLU A 922 -5.95 -22.62 30.62
N GLN A 923 -5.60 -23.74 31.26
CA GLN A 923 -4.86 -23.72 32.51
C GLN A 923 -3.52 -24.42 32.35
#